data_ab920a3db3cdafb63321e88c7fd61ec8
#
_entry.id   ab920a3db3cdafb63321e88c7fd61ec8
#
_cell.length_a   1.000
_cell.length_b   1.000
_cell.length_c   1.000
_cell.angle_alpha   90.00
_cell.angle_beta   90.00
_cell.angle_gamma   90.00
#
_symmetry.space_group_name_H-M   'P 1'
#
loop_
_entity.id
_entity.type
_entity.pdbx_description
1 polymer ?
#
loop_
_entity_poly.entity_id
_entity_poly.type
_entity_poly.pdbx_seq_one_letter_code
_entity_poly.pdbx_strand_id
1 'polypeptide(L)'
;MQSRYHDADVSPFLQRLGAEVPEILGLRTYTARLLGTDPALVLHGGGNTSAKGTLQSRVHGAVDVIYVKGSGSDLATIEPRGHPAVRLQPLRDLRTLPSMGDFEMVNELRTNLLDASAPTPSVETLLHAFLPARFVDHTHADAILAICDQPDGEEICRRIYGDGLVWVPYVMPGFALAQRCAEAFEAHVAAGRRPEVIVLERHGLFTFGETAKESYSRTISAVSWAEGYVAESRHTVVLSGTRSEAPCKPSLVTHALRGTLAKLGGSPCARGPIVQRRATETVLAFLDRPDAADLSAIGSATPDHVLRTKPTPLFLRLSKNDERGVRASIEAQVVEYAARYDAYFEEMCASKAVARTKLDPWPRIVLVPGVGLLAVGQTLTDASIAADIYEHTIDVIEGAADVGRYAPVSRSDLFDVEYWSLEQAKLKKSAGRPLSGAVALVTGAGSGIGKATARRLLLDGAHVVLVDRAEERLRDAVLGLDNDSRGRATWTVADVTNRTAVDAAFAHATMAFGGVDVIVSNAGTAPSGDLHSEVGERLLRESLEQNLIAHNHVARAAMTIFQEQGTGGCLLFNVSKAAVTPGPHFGPYAVAKAGLLALMRQYAVDAAPFGVRSNAVNADRVRTALFGEGVAEARAAVRGLTVDAYFKANLLEREVMDDDVAGAFAYLAGARATTGCIITVDGGNPAAFPR
;
A
#
# COMPACT_ATOMS: atom_id res chain seq x y z
N MET A 1 17.07 -12.84 18.35
CA MET A 1 16.53 -13.40 17.08
C MET A 1 16.84 -14.89 16.94
N GLN A 2 16.01 -15.69 16.25
CA GLN A 2 16.26 -17.12 16.06
C GLN A 2 16.44 -17.45 14.56
N SER A 3 17.39 -18.38 14.27
CA SER A 3 17.60 -18.84 12.91
C SER A 3 16.38 -19.61 12.39
N ARG A 4 15.95 -19.29 11.16
CA ARG A 4 14.91 -20.02 10.41
C ARG A 4 15.51 -20.95 9.36
N TYR A 5 16.82 -21.11 9.33
CA TYR A 5 17.49 -22.03 8.40
C TYR A 5 17.41 -23.47 8.90
N HIS A 6 16.82 -24.34 8.08
CA HIS A 6 16.77 -25.78 8.33
C HIS A 6 17.38 -26.54 7.17
N ASP A 7 18.37 -27.37 7.43
CA ASP A 7 19.04 -28.16 6.38
C ASP A 7 18.05 -29.07 5.64
N ALA A 8 17.02 -29.57 6.33
CA ALA A 8 15.99 -30.42 5.74
C ALA A 8 15.11 -29.71 4.68
N ASP A 9 14.99 -28.38 4.74
CA ASP A 9 14.15 -27.61 3.81
C ASP A 9 14.89 -27.24 2.51
N VAL A 10 16.23 -27.31 2.51
CA VAL A 10 17.07 -26.90 1.38
C VAL A 10 16.82 -27.76 0.15
N SER A 11 16.90 -29.08 0.26
CA SER A 11 16.72 -29.98 -0.88
C SER A 11 15.32 -29.88 -1.51
N PRO A 12 14.23 -29.88 -0.74
CA PRO A 12 12.89 -29.66 -1.29
C PRO A 12 12.74 -28.28 -1.96
N PHE A 13 13.39 -27.24 -1.43
CA PHE A 13 13.36 -25.92 -2.03
C PHE A 13 14.07 -25.90 -3.39
N LEU A 14 15.28 -26.46 -3.48
CA LEU A 14 16.04 -26.54 -4.72
C LEU A 14 15.30 -27.38 -5.79
N GLN A 15 14.69 -28.49 -5.39
CA GLN A 15 13.89 -29.32 -6.31
C GLN A 15 12.72 -28.55 -6.92
N ARG A 16 12.03 -27.70 -6.15
CA ARG A 16 10.93 -26.84 -6.65
C ARG A 16 11.39 -25.81 -7.65
N LEU A 17 12.63 -25.31 -7.54
CA LEU A 17 13.20 -24.35 -8.51
C LEU A 17 13.52 -24.99 -9.87
N GLY A 18 13.72 -26.31 -9.92
CA GLY A 18 14.07 -27.06 -11.11
C GLY A 18 15.57 -27.12 -11.40
N ALA A 19 15.97 -28.11 -12.21
CA ALA A 19 17.37 -28.39 -12.53
C ALA A 19 18.07 -27.29 -13.38
N GLU A 20 17.32 -26.40 -13.98
CA GLU A 20 17.84 -25.27 -14.78
C GLU A 20 18.48 -24.18 -13.91
N VAL A 21 18.11 -24.09 -12.63
CA VAL A 21 18.64 -23.10 -11.70
C VAL A 21 19.95 -23.60 -11.10
N PRO A 22 21.07 -22.88 -11.26
CA PRO A 22 22.31 -23.25 -10.60
C PRO A 22 22.12 -23.38 -9.08
N GLU A 23 22.68 -24.44 -8.49
CA GLU A 23 22.53 -24.72 -7.06
C GLU A 23 22.91 -23.52 -6.18
N ILE A 24 24.01 -22.83 -6.51
CA ILE A 24 24.46 -21.64 -5.80
C ILE A 24 23.40 -20.53 -5.80
N LEU A 25 22.73 -20.33 -6.93
CA LEU A 25 21.64 -19.34 -7.06
C LEU A 25 20.40 -19.80 -6.29
N GLY A 26 20.10 -21.09 -6.29
CA GLY A 26 19.04 -21.69 -5.49
C GLY A 26 19.25 -21.49 -3.99
N LEU A 27 20.47 -21.80 -3.49
CA LEU A 27 20.87 -21.58 -2.09
C LEU A 27 20.79 -20.10 -1.71
N ARG A 28 21.25 -19.21 -2.62
CA ARG A 28 21.14 -17.74 -2.43
C ARG A 28 19.69 -17.28 -2.32
N THR A 29 18.82 -17.79 -3.20
CA THR A 29 17.38 -17.47 -3.18
C THR A 29 16.72 -17.96 -1.89
N TYR A 30 17.07 -19.16 -1.42
CA TYR A 30 16.55 -19.70 -0.16
C TYR A 30 16.89 -18.80 1.02
N THR A 31 18.19 -18.47 1.23
CA THR A 31 18.59 -17.64 2.36
C THR A 31 18.14 -16.19 2.22
N ALA A 32 18.04 -15.65 1.01
CA ALA A 32 17.46 -14.34 0.77
C ALA A 32 16.00 -14.24 1.24
N ARG A 33 15.19 -15.28 0.95
CA ARG A 33 13.80 -15.34 1.43
C ARG A 33 13.72 -15.45 2.95
N LEU A 34 14.62 -16.20 3.58
CA LEU A 34 14.66 -16.27 5.05
C LEU A 34 14.93 -14.89 5.67
N LEU A 35 15.85 -14.11 5.10
CA LEU A 35 16.09 -12.73 5.56
C LEU A 35 14.87 -11.84 5.33
N GLY A 36 14.30 -11.88 4.12
CA GLY A 36 13.17 -11.01 3.75
C GLY A 36 11.86 -11.35 4.46
N THR A 37 11.68 -12.55 5.00
CA THR A 37 10.49 -12.93 5.78
C THR A 37 10.52 -12.43 7.22
N ASP A 38 11.62 -11.80 7.65
CA ASP A 38 11.72 -11.17 8.96
C ASP A 38 11.77 -9.65 8.82
N PRO A 39 10.68 -8.93 9.12
CA PRO A 39 10.62 -7.48 8.97
C PRO A 39 11.66 -6.72 9.82
N ALA A 40 12.08 -7.28 10.96
CA ALA A 40 13.11 -6.68 11.79
C ALA A 40 14.52 -6.74 11.16
N LEU A 41 14.70 -7.51 10.07
CA LEU A 41 15.94 -7.57 9.29
C LEU A 41 15.89 -6.71 8.04
N VAL A 42 14.75 -6.78 7.30
CA VAL A 42 14.61 -6.16 5.98
C VAL A 42 13.16 -5.81 5.70
N LEU A 43 12.91 -4.61 5.18
CA LEU A 43 11.61 -4.14 4.75
C LEU A 43 11.59 -3.78 3.25
N HIS A 44 10.50 -4.11 2.57
CA HIS A 44 10.05 -3.53 1.28
C HIS A 44 11.15 -3.21 0.24
N GLY A 45 11.90 -4.20 -0.16
CA GLY A 45 12.93 -4.00 -1.19
C GLY A 45 14.25 -3.44 -0.67
N GLY A 46 14.36 -3.14 0.62
CA GLY A 46 15.62 -2.84 1.31
C GLY A 46 16.55 -4.05 1.34
N GLY A 47 17.78 -3.85 1.84
CA GLY A 47 18.79 -4.88 1.91
C GLY A 47 19.20 -5.50 0.58
N ASN A 48 20.27 -6.25 0.57
CA ASN A 48 20.81 -6.90 -0.62
C ASN A 48 21.40 -8.26 -0.27
N THR A 49 21.44 -9.12 -1.28
CA THR A 49 22.06 -10.45 -1.16
C THR A 49 22.76 -10.83 -2.45
N SER A 50 23.92 -11.48 -2.34
CA SER A 50 24.64 -11.94 -3.52
C SER A 50 25.31 -13.30 -3.32
N ALA A 51 25.66 -13.93 -4.45
CA ALA A 51 26.51 -15.11 -4.50
C ALA A 51 27.43 -15.05 -5.71
N LYS A 52 28.73 -15.37 -5.55
CA LYS A 52 29.70 -15.45 -6.62
C LYS A 52 29.82 -16.90 -7.09
N GLY A 53 29.78 -17.10 -8.40
CA GLY A 53 29.84 -18.41 -9.01
C GLY A 53 30.31 -18.34 -10.45
N THR A 54 30.24 -19.46 -11.15
CA THR A 54 30.61 -19.58 -12.56
C THR A 54 29.39 -19.99 -13.37
N LEU A 55 29.16 -19.32 -14.50
CA LEU A 55 28.10 -19.63 -15.46
C LEU A 55 28.72 -20.06 -16.79
N GLN A 56 28.15 -21.11 -17.42
CA GLN A 56 28.55 -21.53 -18.74
C GLN A 56 27.89 -20.66 -19.81
N SER A 57 28.69 -19.87 -20.50
CA SER A 57 28.27 -19.07 -21.66
C SER A 57 28.49 -19.86 -22.94
N ARG A 58 27.54 -19.78 -23.88
CA ARG A 58 27.69 -20.43 -25.21
C ARG A 58 28.83 -19.86 -26.03
N VAL A 59 29.23 -18.59 -25.80
CA VAL A 59 30.24 -17.86 -26.59
C VAL A 59 31.57 -17.79 -25.84
N HIS A 60 31.54 -17.59 -24.51
CA HIS A 60 32.75 -17.29 -23.72
C HIS A 60 33.19 -18.44 -22.81
N GLY A 61 32.53 -19.61 -22.88
CA GLY A 61 32.83 -20.73 -21.96
C GLY A 61 32.43 -20.43 -20.53
N ALA A 62 33.27 -20.81 -19.57
CA ALA A 62 33.05 -20.53 -18.16
C ALA A 62 33.31 -19.05 -17.85
N VAL A 63 32.32 -18.34 -17.31
CA VAL A 63 32.38 -16.93 -16.94
C VAL A 63 32.13 -16.78 -15.46
N ASP A 64 33.01 -16.12 -14.75
CA ASP A 64 32.80 -15.79 -13.36
C ASP A 64 31.77 -14.68 -13.24
N VAL A 65 30.75 -14.92 -12.41
CA VAL A 65 29.60 -14.03 -12.22
C VAL A 65 29.34 -13.78 -10.75
N ILE A 66 28.69 -12.64 -10.50
CA ILE A 66 27.98 -12.38 -9.25
C ILE A 66 26.48 -12.39 -9.53
N TYR A 67 25.75 -13.25 -8.84
CA TYR A 67 24.31 -13.17 -8.73
C TYR A 67 23.99 -12.19 -7.63
N VAL A 68 23.34 -11.09 -7.93
CA VAL A 68 23.03 -10.04 -6.96
C VAL A 68 21.59 -9.59 -7.08
N LYS A 69 20.97 -9.23 -5.97
CA LYS A 69 19.58 -8.75 -5.97
C LYS A 69 19.39 -7.60 -6.94
N GLY A 70 18.37 -7.72 -7.80
CA GLY A 70 17.92 -6.66 -8.71
C GLY A 70 17.20 -5.54 -7.95
N SER A 71 17.39 -4.31 -8.40
CA SER A 71 16.74 -3.12 -7.86
C SER A 71 15.21 -3.28 -7.86
N GLY A 72 14.57 -2.96 -6.74
CA GLY A 72 13.11 -3.05 -6.57
C GLY A 72 12.56 -4.46 -6.31
N SER A 73 13.41 -5.50 -6.23
CA SER A 73 12.97 -6.83 -5.79
C SER A 73 12.83 -6.89 -4.28
N ASP A 74 11.78 -7.54 -3.79
CA ASP A 74 11.59 -7.82 -2.37
C ASP A 74 12.19 -9.17 -2.00
N LEU A 75 13.04 -9.21 -0.95
CA LEU A 75 13.72 -10.44 -0.53
C LEU A 75 12.74 -11.53 -0.07
N ALA A 76 11.62 -11.16 0.56
CA ALA A 76 10.62 -12.12 1.04
C ALA A 76 10.03 -13.00 -0.08
N THR A 77 9.91 -12.46 -1.26
CA THR A 77 9.28 -13.10 -2.42
C THR A 77 10.20 -13.30 -3.62
N ILE A 78 11.50 -13.02 -3.45
CA ILE A 78 12.46 -13.06 -4.55
C ILE A 78 12.54 -14.43 -5.21
N GLU A 79 12.54 -14.45 -6.51
CA GLU A 79 12.76 -15.63 -7.36
C GLU A 79 14.20 -15.64 -7.91
N PRO A 80 14.74 -16.76 -8.39
CA PRO A 80 16.09 -16.80 -8.98
C PRO A 80 16.35 -15.71 -10.02
N ARG A 81 15.37 -15.40 -10.85
CA ARG A 81 15.44 -14.30 -11.85
C ARG A 81 15.58 -12.91 -11.22
N GLY A 82 15.24 -12.76 -9.96
CA GLY A 82 15.44 -11.54 -9.19
C GLY A 82 16.88 -11.30 -8.75
N HIS A 83 17.79 -12.27 -8.98
CA HIS A 83 19.23 -12.17 -8.80
C HIS A 83 19.93 -12.22 -10.18
N PRO A 84 19.95 -11.12 -10.96
CA PRO A 84 20.65 -11.08 -12.23
C PRO A 84 22.11 -11.49 -12.10
N ALA A 85 22.61 -12.21 -13.12
CA ALA A 85 24.02 -12.57 -13.24
C ALA A 85 24.79 -11.43 -13.92
N VAL A 86 25.81 -10.90 -13.25
CA VAL A 86 26.70 -9.85 -13.74
C VAL A 86 28.12 -10.39 -13.83
N ARG A 87 28.88 -10.08 -14.90
CA ARG A 87 30.30 -10.48 -15.03
C ARG A 87 31.10 -9.90 -13.85
N LEU A 88 31.78 -10.77 -13.11
CA LEU A 88 32.43 -10.35 -11.87
C LEU A 88 33.74 -9.60 -12.11
N GLN A 89 34.58 -10.07 -13.02
CA GLN A 89 35.91 -9.48 -13.22
C GLN A 89 35.86 -8.01 -13.69
N PRO A 90 35.03 -7.64 -14.69
CA PRO A 90 34.90 -6.23 -15.08
C PRO A 90 34.47 -5.32 -13.91
N LEU A 91 33.59 -5.82 -13.01
CA LEU A 91 33.19 -5.03 -11.84
C LEU A 91 34.36 -4.83 -10.86
N ARG A 92 35.19 -5.86 -10.65
CA ARG A 92 36.38 -5.74 -9.80
C ARG A 92 37.42 -4.77 -10.35
N ASP A 93 37.55 -4.72 -11.68
CA ASP A 93 38.48 -3.81 -12.35
C ASP A 93 38.11 -2.33 -12.13
N LEU A 94 36.80 -2.03 -11.96
CA LEU A 94 36.33 -0.68 -11.64
C LEU A 94 36.94 -0.14 -10.32
N ARG A 95 37.34 -1.01 -9.41
CA ARG A 95 37.94 -0.61 -8.14
C ARG A 95 39.19 0.25 -8.30
N THR A 96 39.89 0.15 -9.43
CA THR A 96 41.09 0.93 -9.72
C THR A 96 40.81 2.39 -10.08
N LEU A 97 39.54 2.74 -10.34
CA LEU A 97 39.17 4.10 -10.69
C LEU A 97 39.14 4.99 -9.41
N PRO A 98 39.59 6.24 -9.51
CA PRO A 98 39.59 7.16 -8.36
C PRO A 98 38.18 7.63 -7.97
N SER A 99 37.28 7.67 -8.92
CA SER A 99 35.86 8.03 -8.73
C SER A 99 35.03 7.57 -9.90
N MET A 100 33.72 7.46 -9.71
CA MET A 100 32.76 7.11 -10.74
C MET A 100 31.41 7.79 -10.44
N GLY A 101 30.78 8.34 -11.49
CA GLY A 101 29.46 8.92 -11.39
C GLY A 101 28.35 7.85 -11.36
N ASP A 102 27.20 8.18 -10.77
CA ASP A 102 26.09 7.25 -10.60
C ASP A 102 25.56 6.65 -11.91
N PHE A 103 25.39 7.49 -12.94
CA PHE A 103 24.94 7.02 -14.25
C PHE A 103 25.95 6.11 -14.93
N GLU A 104 27.23 6.41 -14.77
CA GLU A 104 28.33 5.59 -15.26
C GLU A 104 28.35 4.24 -14.54
N MET A 105 28.23 4.25 -13.21
CA MET A 105 28.14 3.03 -12.40
C MET A 105 26.98 2.14 -12.83
N VAL A 106 25.77 2.70 -12.96
CA VAL A 106 24.60 1.93 -13.42
C VAL A 106 24.79 1.41 -14.84
N ASN A 107 25.42 2.19 -15.73
CA ASN A 107 25.75 1.74 -17.08
C ASN A 107 26.71 0.54 -17.05
N GLU A 108 27.79 0.61 -16.26
CA GLU A 108 28.72 -0.50 -16.10
C GLU A 108 28.04 -1.76 -15.54
N LEU A 109 27.17 -1.61 -14.54
CA LEU A 109 26.39 -2.74 -14.02
C LEU A 109 25.50 -3.38 -15.08
N ARG A 110 24.86 -2.57 -15.94
CA ARG A 110 23.94 -3.05 -16.98
C ARG A 110 24.65 -3.66 -18.18
N THR A 111 25.75 -3.07 -18.63
CA THR A 111 26.52 -3.58 -19.77
C THR A 111 27.24 -4.88 -19.46
N ASN A 112 27.44 -5.18 -18.18
CA ASN A 112 28.02 -6.44 -17.72
C ASN A 112 26.97 -7.52 -17.35
N LEU A 113 25.65 -7.26 -17.53
CA LEU A 113 24.63 -8.28 -17.43
C LEU A 113 24.83 -9.39 -18.47
N LEU A 114 24.59 -10.63 -18.10
CA LEU A 114 24.60 -11.75 -19.05
C LEU A 114 23.25 -11.93 -19.75
N ASP A 115 22.17 -11.44 -19.16
CA ASP A 115 20.84 -11.33 -19.75
C ASP A 115 20.41 -9.86 -19.74
N ALA A 116 20.31 -9.27 -20.94
CA ALA A 116 19.94 -7.86 -21.11
C ALA A 116 18.49 -7.55 -20.65
N SER A 117 17.63 -8.57 -20.55
CA SER A 117 16.25 -8.45 -20.06
C SER A 117 16.14 -8.54 -18.54
N ALA A 118 17.21 -8.90 -17.85
CA ALA A 118 17.23 -9.03 -16.40
C ALA A 118 17.03 -7.68 -15.69
N PRO A 119 16.53 -7.68 -14.45
CA PRO A 119 16.43 -6.47 -13.64
C PRO A 119 17.78 -5.76 -13.51
N THR A 120 17.77 -4.43 -13.44
CA THR A 120 18.98 -3.65 -13.14
C THR A 120 19.54 -4.10 -11.78
N PRO A 121 20.84 -4.45 -11.68
CA PRO A 121 21.46 -4.83 -10.41
C PRO A 121 21.34 -3.71 -9.37
N SER A 122 21.36 -4.06 -8.09
CA SER A 122 21.39 -3.08 -7.00
C SER A 122 22.55 -2.10 -7.16
N VAL A 123 22.35 -0.85 -6.74
CA VAL A 123 23.41 0.17 -6.68
C VAL A 123 24.59 -0.22 -5.80
N GLU A 124 24.38 -1.14 -4.87
CA GLU A 124 25.41 -1.67 -3.96
C GLU A 124 26.13 -2.91 -4.51
N THR A 125 25.87 -3.30 -5.75
CA THR A 125 26.51 -4.47 -6.39
C THR A 125 28.03 -4.41 -6.33
N LEU A 126 28.64 -3.23 -6.47
CA LEU A 126 30.10 -3.07 -6.42
C LEU A 126 30.65 -3.41 -5.03
N LEU A 127 29.95 -3.05 -3.94
CA LEU A 127 30.33 -3.43 -2.60
C LEU A 127 30.38 -4.95 -2.46
N HIS A 128 29.35 -5.65 -2.93
CA HIS A 128 29.30 -7.12 -2.95
C HIS A 128 30.40 -7.72 -3.83
N ALA A 129 30.74 -7.10 -4.99
CA ALA A 129 31.77 -7.59 -5.90
C ALA A 129 33.18 -7.44 -5.33
N PHE A 130 33.46 -6.35 -4.60
CA PHE A 130 34.77 -6.03 -4.06
C PHE A 130 35.14 -6.87 -2.83
N LEU A 131 34.16 -7.30 -2.04
CA LEU A 131 34.41 -8.23 -0.94
C LEU A 131 34.83 -9.61 -1.47
N PRO A 132 35.80 -10.30 -0.86
CA PRO A 132 36.31 -11.57 -1.39
C PRO A 132 35.33 -12.74 -1.22
N ALA A 133 34.51 -12.76 -0.18
CA ALA A 133 33.65 -13.87 0.20
C ALA A 133 32.64 -14.26 -0.90
N ARG A 134 32.28 -15.54 -0.94
CA ARG A 134 31.41 -16.11 -1.95
C ARG A 134 29.96 -15.67 -1.80
N PHE A 135 29.45 -15.60 -0.55
CA PHE A 135 28.11 -15.12 -0.22
C PHE A 135 28.20 -13.86 0.61
N VAL A 136 27.37 -12.86 0.28
CA VAL A 136 27.33 -11.58 1.01
C VAL A 136 25.86 -11.20 1.23
N ASP A 137 25.53 -10.88 2.47
CA ASP A 137 24.21 -10.39 2.90
C ASP A 137 24.32 -8.97 3.44
N HIS A 138 23.35 -8.13 3.11
CA HIS A 138 23.20 -6.78 3.62
C HIS A 138 21.77 -6.57 4.14
N THR A 139 21.65 -6.05 5.35
CA THR A 139 20.38 -5.79 6.02
C THR A 139 20.39 -4.45 6.75
N HIS A 140 19.20 -3.88 6.94
CA HIS A 140 18.95 -2.69 7.76
C HIS A 140 18.23 -3.11 9.05
N ALA A 141 18.79 -4.09 9.77
CA ALA A 141 18.14 -4.66 10.94
C ALA A 141 17.94 -3.63 12.06
N ASP A 142 16.74 -3.57 12.65
CA ASP A 142 16.33 -2.57 13.63
C ASP A 142 17.31 -2.47 14.81
N ALA A 143 17.74 -3.61 15.36
CA ALA A 143 18.69 -3.63 16.47
C ALA A 143 20.08 -3.11 16.08
N ILE A 144 20.50 -3.32 14.82
CA ILE A 144 21.76 -2.76 14.30
C ILE A 144 21.65 -1.24 14.17
N LEU A 145 20.53 -0.75 13.62
CA LEU A 145 20.29 0.68 13.51
C LEU A 145 20.23 1.34 14.89
N ALA A 146 19.57 0.70 15.87
CA ALA A 146 19.52 1.23 17.24
C ALA A 146 20.91 1.44 17.88
N ILE A 147 21.91 0.61 17.54
CA ILE A 147 23.27 0.72 18.08
C ILE A 147 24.22 1.55 17.21
N CYS A 148 23.98 1.64 15.88
CA CYS A 148 24.86 2.41 15.00
C CYS A 148 24.35 3.83 14.71
N ASP A 149 23.08 4.14 15.00
CA ASP A 149 22.51 5.49 14.96
C ASP A 149 22.72 6.23 16.28
N GLN A 150 23.95 6.17 16.78
CA GLN A 150 24.40 6.78 18.04
C GLN A 150 25.60 7.68 17.76
N PRO A 151 25.84 8.71 18.57
CA PRO A 151 27.06 9.51 18.46
C PRO A 151 28.36 8.70 18.70
N ASP A 152 28.27 7.67 19.55
CA ASP A 152 29.32 6.74 19.92
C ASP A 152 29.08 5.31 19.37
N GLY A 153 28.37 5.20 18.25
CA GLY A 153 27.97 3.92 17.64
C GLY A 153 29.17 3.00 17.34
N GLU A 154 30.31 3.55 16.92
CA GLU A 154 31.53 2.76 16.72
C GLU A 154 31.99 2.10 18.02
N GLU A 155 32.01 2.82 19.13
CA GLU A 155 32.45 2.28 20.43
C GLU A 155 31.48 1.20 20.93
N ILE A 156 30.18 1.42 20.76
CA ILE A 156 29.14 0.43 21.10
C ILE A 156 29.34 -0.84 20.27
N CYS A 157 29.46 -0.71 18.94
CA CYS A 157 29.68 -1.86 18.07
C CYS A 157 30.99 -2.60 18.38
N ARG A 158 32.07 -1.89 18.75
CA ARG A 158 33.33 -2.52 19.20
C ARG A 158 33.19 -3.34 20.48
N ARG A 159 32.35 -2.89 21.42
CA ARG A 159 32.03 -3.69 22.63
C ARG A 159 31.30 -4.98 22.29
N ILE A 160 30.39 -4.93 21.32
CA ILE A 160 29.56 -6.07 20.95
C ILE A 160 30.33 -7.08 20.09
N TYR A 161 31.05 -6.63 19.06
CA TYR A 161 31.65 -7.49 18.04
C TYR A 161 33.18 -7.66 18.19
N GLY A 162 33.81 -6.89 19.06
CA GLY A 162 35.26 -7.00 19.32
C GLY A 162 36.10 -6.85 18.06
N ASP A 163 37.10 -7.73 17.93
CA ASP A 163 38.03 -7.76 16.79
C ASP A 163 37.40 -8.26 15.49
N GLY A 164 36.17 -8.76 15.50
CA GLY A 164 35.41 -9.14 14.29
C GLY A 164 34.77 -7.98 13.55
N LEU A 165 34.71 -6.79 14.16
CA LEU A 165 34.09 -5.61 13.61
C LEU A 165 34.97 -4.90 12.58
N VAL A 166 34.44 -4.71 11.38
CA VAL A 166 34.89 -3.69 10.43
C VAL A 166 33.89 -2.54 10.50
N TRP A 167 34.30 -1.39 11.02
CA TRP A 167 33.50 -0.18 11.07
C TRP A 167 33.76 0.70 9.85
N VAL A 168 32.69 1.17 9.21
CA VAL A 168 32.78 2.11 8.09
C VAL A 168 31.95 3.35 8.43
N PRO A 169 32.60 4.52 8.58
CA PRO A 169 31.89 5.79 8.75
C PRO A 169 30.92 6.05 7.63
N TYR A 170 29.87 6.84 7.91
CA TYR A 170 28.83 7.11 6.91
C TYR A 170 29.42 7.67 5.61
N VAL A 171 29.08 7.01 4.52
CA VAL A 171 29.33 7.44 3.14
C VAL A 171 28.05 7.18 2.37
N MET A 172 27.65 8.12 1.51
CA MET A 172 26.49 7.95 0.64
C MET A 172 26.59 6.65 -0.17
N PRO A 173 25.53 5.85 -0.27
CA PRO A 173 25.52 4.62 -1.07
C PRO A 173 25.98 4.85 -2.52
N GLY A 174 26.74 3.89 -3.06
CA GLY A 174 27.28 3.95 -4.41
C GLY A 174 28.75 3.55 -4.49
N PHE A 175 29.46 4.07 -5.51
CA PHE A 175 30.83 3.69 -5.80
C PHE A 175 31.80 4.00 -4.65
N ALA A 176 31.72 5.19 -4.07
CA ALA A 176 32.59 5.60 -2.96
C ALA A 176 32.43 4.71 -1.72
N LEU A 177 31.19 4.34 -1.37
CA LEU A 177 30.94 3.41 -0.27
C LEU A 177 31.54 2.03 -0.54
N ALA A 178 31.41 1.53 -1.78
CA ALA A 178 31.99 0.23 -2.15
C ALA A 178 33.53 0.21 -2.01
N GLN A 179 34.21 1.28 -2.46
CA GLN A 179 35.66 1.42 -2.27
C GLN A 179 36.02 1.48 -0.79
N ARG A 180 35.31 2.31 0.00
CA ARG A 180 35.61 2.49 1.41
C ARG A 180 35.44 1.20 2.23
N CYS A 181 34.39 0.42 1.92
CA CYS A 181 34.18 -0.89 2.55
C CYS A 181 35.31 -1.88 2.22
N ALA A 182 35.74 -1.92 0.97
CA ALA A 182 36.84 -2.80 0.54
C ALA A 182 38.17 -2.42 1.21
N GLU A 183 38.49 -1.12 1.28
CA GLU A 183 39.67 -0.60 1.95
C GLU A 183 39.67 -0.93 3.46
N ALA A 184 38.54 -0.69 4.12
CA ALA A 184 38.40 -0.97 5.56
C ALA A 184 38.52 -2.48 5.84
N PHE A 185 37.92 -3.32 4.99
CA PHE A 185 38.02 -4.78 5.09
C PHE A 185 39.48 -5.25 4.95
N GLU A 186 40.20 -4.77 3.93
CA GLU A 186 41.63 -5.14 3.70
C GLU A 186 42.53 -4.63 4.79
N ALA A 187 42.36 -3.41 5.27
CA ALA A 187 43.10 -2.86 6.39
C ALA A 187 42.92 -3.70 7.66
N HIS A 188 41.68 -4.19 7.88
CA HIS A 188 41.37 -5.07 9.01
C HIS A 188 42.11 -6.41 8.92
N VAL A 189 42.10 -7.03 7.72
CA VAL A 189 42.83 -8.28 7.45
C VAL A 189 44.35 -8.07 7.56
N ALA A 190 44.88 -6.98 7.02
CA ALA A 190 46.30 -6.64 7.07
C ALA A 190 46.78 -6.42 8.52
N ALA A 191 45.89 -5.99 9.42
CA ALA A 191 46.13 -5.90 10.85
C ALA A 191 46.13 -7.27 11.58
N GLY A 192 45.97 -8.38 10.84
CA GLY A 192 45.90 -9.74 11.39
C GLY A 192 44.59 -10.10 12.06
N ARG A 193 43.53 -9.31 11.85
CA ARG A 193 42.20 -9.55 12.42
C ARG A 193 41.34 -10.31 11.43
N ARG A 194 40.40 -11.11 11.94
CA ARG A 194 39.44 -11.85 11.14
C ARG A 194 38.11 -11.07 11.07
N PRO A 195 37.73 -10.50 9.91
CA PRO A 195 36.48 -9.81 9.82
C PRO A 195 35.30 -10.79 9.89
N GLU A 196 34.30 -10.46 10.71
CA GLU A 196 33.03 -11.23 10.82
C GLU A 196 31.84 -10.44 10.37
N VAL A 197 31.81 -9.13 10.65
CA VAL A 197 30.75 -8.20 10.29
C VAL A 197 31.33 -6.87 9.80
N ILE A 198 30.66 -6.23 8.86
CA ILE A 198 30.88 -4.82 8.53
C ILE A 198 29.65 -4.05 8.98
N VAL A 199 29.82 -3.09 9.86
CA VAL A 199 28.75 -2.15 10.23
C VAL A 199 29.00 -0.83 9.51
N LEU A 200 28.02 -0.40 8.76
CA LEU A 200 27.99 0.92 8.13
C LEU A 200 27.30 1.88 9.11
N GLU A 201 28.02 2.92 9.52
CA GLU A 201 27.45 3.96 10.39
C GLU A 201 26.14 4.49 9.81
N ARG A 202 25.07 4.47 10.60
CA ARG A 202 23.73 5.02 10.23
C ARG A 202 23.12 4.44 8.97
N HIS A 203 23.45 3.19 8.62
CA HIS A 203 22.95 2.59 7.38
C HIS A 203 22.55 1.12 7.58
N GLY A 204 23.43 0.28 8.12
CA GLY A 204 23.13 -1.15 8.28
C GLY A 204 24.34 -2.07 8.43
N LEU A 205 24.10 -3.34 8.14
CA LEU A 205 25.01 -4.45 8.39
C LEU A 205 25.33 -5.22 7.11
N PHE A 206 26.61 -5.59 6.91
CA PHE A 206 27.04 -6.62 5.97
C PHE A 206 27.62 -7.81 6.71
N THR A 207 27.21 -9.01 6.28
CA THR A 207 27.81 -10.28 6.67
C THR A 207 28.17 -11.09 5.43
N PHE A 208 29.06 -12.06 5.60
CA PHE A 208 29.59 -12.78 4.46
C PHE A 208 30.08 -14.18 4.88
N GLY A 209 30.22 -15.09 3.92
CA GLY A 209 30.68 -16.44 4.15
C GLY A 209 30.97 -17.20 2.86
N GLU A 210 31.60 -18.37 2.99
CA GLU A 210 31.86 -19.26 1.86
C GLU A 210 30.64 -20.10 1.50
N THR A 211 29.67 -20.20 2.40
CA THR A 211 28.38 -20.87 2.16
C THR A 211 27.21 -19.89 2.45
N ALA A 212 26.06 -20.13 1.82
CA ALA A 212 24.85 -19.37 2.06
C ALA A 212 24.40 -19.47 3.53
N LYS A 213 24.54 -20.65 4.13
CA LYS A 213 24.24 -20.90 5.55
C LYS A 213 25.12 -20.09 6.47
N GLU A 214 26.42 -20.02 6.19
CA GLU A 214 27.39 -19.29 6.99
C GLU A 214 27.08 -17.78 6.97
N SER A 215 26.90 -17.18 5.79
CA SER A 215 26.55 -15.76 5.64
C SER A 215 25.25 -15.43 6.38
N TYR A 216 24.18 -16.20 6.15
CA TYR A 216 22.91 -16.05 6.85
C TYR A 216 23.05 -16.19 8.38
N SER A 217 23.75 -17.23 8.86
CA SER A 217 23.89 -17.47 10.29
C SER A 217 24.67 -16.34 10.98
N ARG A 218 25.66 -15.75 10.30
CA ARG A 218 26.37 -14.57 10.79
C ARG A 218 25.44 -13.36 10.93
N THR A 219 24.55 -13.13 9.96
CA THR A 219 23.53 -12.08 10.09
C THR A 219 22.70 -12.28 11.34
N ILE A 220 22.14 -13.48 11.52
CA ILE A 220 21.30 -13.79 12.67
C ILE A 220 22.07 -13.62 14.01
N SER A 221 23.32 -14.11 14.07
CA SER A 221 24.14 -13.96 15.28
C SER A 221 24.45 -12.50 15.58
N ALA A 222 24.87 -11.73 14.57
CA ALA A 222 25.21 -10.33 14.73
C ALA A 222 24.00 -9.50 15.22
N VAL A 223 22.82 -9.73 14.63
CA VAL A 223 21.60 -9.07 15.06
C VAL A 223 21.18 -9.51 16.46
N SER A 224 21.29 -10.81 16.79
CA SER A 224 20.95 -11.31 18.14
C SER A 224 21.83 -10.69 19.23
N TRP A 225 23.12 -10.47 18.95
CA TRP A 225 24.01 -9.79 19.89
C TRP A 225 23.62 -8.32 20.10
N ALA A 226 23.24 -7.62 19.01
CA ALA A 226 22.73 -6.25 19.10
C ALA A 226 21.41 -6.19 19.89
N GLU A 227 20.46 -7.11 19.63
CA GLU A 227 19.21 -7.23 20.40
C GLU A 227 19.49 -7.46 21.90
N GLY A 228 20.46 -8.33 22.22
CA GLY A 228 20.89 -8.57 23.59
C GLY A 228 21.41 -7.31 24.26
N TYR A 229 22.26 -6.57 23.57
CA TYR A 229 22.82 -5.31 24.07
C TYR A 229 21.74 -4.24 24.30
N VAL A 230 20.83 -4.05 23.36
CA VAL A 230 19.70 -3.13 23.50
C VAL A 230 18.81 -3.54 24.68
N ALA A 231 18.52 -4.84 24.81
CA ALA A 231 17.69 -5.35 25.91
C ALA A 231 18.33 -5.16 27.29
N GLU A 232 19.64 -5.35 27.41
CA GLU A 232 20.40 -5.11 28.63
C GLU A 232 20.52 -3.62 28.98
N SER A 233 20.50 -2.75 27.97
CA SER A 233 20.59 -1.29 28.14
C SER A 233 19.26 -0.66 28.52
N ARG A 234 18.15 -1.40 28.41
CA ARG A 234 16.81 -0.87 28.72
C ARG A 234 16.74 -0.26 30.10
N HIS A 235 16.64 1.04 30.14
CA HIS A 235 16.24 1.76 31.33
C HIS A 235 14.72 1.72 31.40
N THR A 236 14.18 1.31 32.57
CA THR A 236 12.74 1.33 32.78
C THR A 236 12.27 2.80 32.72
N VAL A 237 11.95 3.29 31.52
CA VAL A 237 11.20 4.53 31.40
C VAL A 237 9.85 4.23 32.02
N VAL A 238 9.60 4.77 33.20
CA VAL A 238 8.27 4.72 33.81
C VAL A 238 7.38 5.59 32.92
N LEU A 239 6.76 4.94 31.93
CA LEU A 239 5.67 5.56 31.20
C LEU A 239 4.64 6.01 32.23
N SER A 240 4.35 7.29 32.30
CA SER A 240 3.26 7.80 33.12
C SER A 240 2.02 7.00 32.73
N GLY A 241 1.49 6.22 33.66
CA GLY A 241 0.54 5.13 33.41
C GLY A 241 -0.86 5.51 32.87
N THR A 242 -0.99 6.62 32.20
CA THR A 242 -2.23 7.07 31.55
C THR A 242 -1.99 7.21 30.06
N ARG A 243 -2.60 6.32 29.29
CA ARG A 243 -2.66 6.49 27.83
C ARG A 243 -3.31 7.81 27.45
N SER A 244 -2.75 8.45 26.44
CA SER A 244 -3.35 9.63 25.83
C SER A 244 -4.72 9.27 25.27
N GLU A 245 -5.76 9.92 25.75
CA GLU A 245 -7.08 9.82 25.15
C GLU A 245 -7.08 10.48 23.77
N ALA A 246 -7.75 9.86 22.81
CA ALA A 246 -7.97 10.48 21.53
C ALA A 246 -8.68 11.83 21.69
N PRO A 247 -8.18 12.90 21.04
CA PRO A 247 -8.77 14.25 21.19
C PRO A 247 -10.19 14.32 20.61
N CYS A 248 -10.52 13.47 19.66
CA CYS A 248 -11.84 13.24 19.06
C CYS A 248 -11.88 11.85 18.43
N LYS A 249 -12.97 11.51 17.75
CA LYS A 249 -13.08 10.22 17.04
C LYS A 249 -11.91 10.05 16.06
N PRO A 250 -11.14 8.96 16.12
CA PRO A 250 -10.02 8.72 15.20
C PRO A 250 -10.40 8.75 13.72
N SER A 251 -11.63 8.32 13.38
CA SER A 251 -12.15 8.41 12.01
C SER A 251 -12.28 9.85 11.52
N LEU A 252 -12.71 10.77 12.36
CA LEU A 252 -12.83 12.20 12.02
C LEU A 252 -11.45 12.79 11.67
N VAL A 253 -10.41 12.46 12.44
CA VAL A 253 -9.03 12.91 12.16
C VAL A 253 -8.57 12.38 10.81
N THR A 254 -8.82 11.09 10.54
CA THR A 254 -8.43 10.43 9.28
C THR A 254 -9.16 11.07 8.09
N HIS A 255 -10.49 11.27 8.19
CA HIS A 255 -11.29 11.90 7.13
C HIS A 255 -10.89 13.35 6.88
N ALA A 256 -10.69 14.13 7.94
CA ALA A 256 -10.28 15.53 7.86
C ALA A 256 -8.88 15.67 7.25
N LEU A 257 -7.92 14.80 7.63
CA LEU A 257 -6.58 14.77 7.03
C LEU A 257 -6.64 14.44 5.54
N ARG A 258 -7.35 13.36 5.17
CA ARG A 258 -7.52 12.97 3.78
C ARG A 258 -8.14 14.09 2.94
N GLY A 259 -9.20 14.71 3.45
CA GLY A 259 -9.87 15.83 2.79
C GLY A 259 -8.98 17.07 2.66
N THR A 260 -8.19 17.40 3.68
CA THR A 260 -7.21 18.50 3.65
C THR A 260 -6.15 18.25 2.57
N LEU A 261 -5.53 17.07 2.55
CA LEU A 261 -4.52 16.74 1.56
C LEU A 261 -5.09 16.70 0.13
N ALA A 262 -6.35 16.29 -0.05
CA ALA A 262 -7.03 16.33 -1.35
C ALA A 262 -7.16 17.76 -1.88
N LYS A 263 -7.51 18.72 -1.03
CA LYS A 263 -7.65 20.14 -1.39
C LYS A 263 -6.33 20.81 -1.69
N LEU A 264 -5.36 20.65 -0.79
CA LEU A 264 -4.05 21.29 -0.89
C LEU A 264 -3.18 20.66 -1.99
N GLY A 265 -3.33 19.38 -2.28
CA GLY A 265 -2.60 18.67 -3.34
C GLY A 265 -3.00 19.08 -4.76
N GLY A 266 -3.96 20.00 -4.91
CA GLY A 266 -4.37 20.55 -6.21
C GLY A 266 -5.00 19.53 -7.15
N SER A 267 -5.50 18.39 -6.64
CA SER A 267 -6.19 17.39 -7.46
C SER A 267 -7.45 17.99 -8.07
N PRO A 268 -7.56 18.06 -9.41
CA PRO A 268 -8.74 18.62 -10.06
C PRO A 268 -10.03 17.87 -9.73
N CYS A 269 -9.93 16.69 -9.13
CA CYS A 269 -11.04 15.83 -8.74
C CYS A 269 -11.34 15.88 -7.24
N ALA A 270 -10.61 16.67 -6.45
CA ALA A 270 -10.65 16.66 -4.99
C ALA A 270 -10.53 15.24 -4.38
N ARG A 271 -9.91 14.30 -5.11
CA ARG A 271 -9.67 12.94 -4.64
C ARG A 271 -8.42 12.94 -3.79
N GLY A 272 -8.56 12.52 -2.55
CA GLY A 272 -7.47 12.48 -1.59
C GLY A 272 -6.50 11.34 -1.85
N PRO A 273 -5.32 11.39 -1.21
CA PRO A 273 -4.47 10.22 -1.10
C PRO A 273 -5.17 9.12 -0.29
N ILE A 274 -4.60 7.93 -0.30
CA ILE A 274 -4.96 6.89 0.64
C ILE A 274 -4.31 7.24 1.99
N VAL A 275 -5.09 7.14 3.05
CA VAL A 275 -4.62 7.34 4.43
C VAL A 275 -4.89 6.09 5.22
N GLN A 276 -3.85 5.34 5.54
CA GLN A 276 -3.94 4.13 6.35
C GLN A 276 -3.62 4.46 7.81
N ARG A 277 -4.48 4.03 8.72
CA ARG A 277 -4.27 4.19 10.15
C ARG A 277 -3.66 2.93 10.77
N ARG A 278 -2.60 3.11 11.56
CA ARG A 278 -2.00 2.10 12.45
C ARG A 278 -2.08 2.58 13.90
N ALA A 279 -2.52 1.70 14.78
CA ALA A 279 -2.66 1.99 16.20
C ALA A 279 -2.25 0.74 17.02
N THR A 280 -1.07 0.22 16.70
CA THR A 280 -0.45 -0.88 17.45
C THR A 280 -0.08 -0.40 18.84
N GLU A 281 0.12 -1.35 19.74
CA GLU A 281 0.53 -1.05 21.12
C GLU A 281 1.81 -0.21 21.15
N THR A 282 2.81 -0.59 20.34
CA THR A 282 4.10 0.11 20.21
C THR A 282 3.91 1.54 19.74
N VAL A 283 3.13 1.76 18.66
CA VAL A 283 2.86 3.10 18.15
C VAL A 283 2.19 3.98 19.19
N LEU A 284 1.18 3.47 19.89
CA LEU A 284 0.47 4.24 20.91
C LEU A 284 1.35 4.52 22.13
N ALA A 285 2.15 3.55 22.57
CA ALA A 285 3.10 3.73 23.68
C ALA A 285 4.17 4.78 23.35
N PHE A 286 4.72 4.76 22.13
CA PHE A 286 5.64 5.79 21.66
C PHE A 286 5.00 7.19 21.70
N LEU A 287 3.76 7.31 21.21
CA LEU A 287 3.05 8.59 21.17
C LEU A 287 2.65 9.13 22.57
N ASP A 288 2.63 8.28 23.59
CA ASP A 288 2.39 8.67 24.99
C ASP A 288 3.65 9.23 25.66
N ARG A 289 4.83 9.10 25.05
CA ARG A 289 6.07 9.65 25.56
C ARG A 289 6.04 11.18 25.48
N PRO A 290 6.53 11.90 26.52
CA PRO A 290 6.59 13.36 26.52
C PRO A 290 7.53 13.94 25.45
N ASP A 291 8.56 13.17 25.05
CA ASP A 291 9.57 13.52 24.05
C ASP A 291 9.31 12.94 22.65
N ALA A 292 8.17 12.29 22.42
CA ALA A 292 7.84 11.65 21.14
C ALA A 292 7.92 12.62 19.93
N ALA A 293 7.47 13.86 20.12
CA ALA A 293 7.51 14.87 19.06
C ALA A 293 8.96 15.25 18.69
N ASP A 294 9.82 15.40 19.68
CA ASP A 294 11.23 15.76 19.48
C ASP A 294 12.01 14.59 18.87
N LEU A 295 11.81 13.37 19.38
CA LEU A 295 12.45 12.17 18.85
C LEU A 295 12.06 11.91 17.40
N SER A 296 10.78 12.03 17.07
CA SER A 296 10.29 11.81 15.70
C SER A 296 10.79 12.87 14.70
N ALA A 297 11.16 14.05 15.17
CA ALA A 297 11.68 15.15 14.36
C ALA A 297 13.18 15.04 14.02
N ILE A 298 13.90 14.07 14.60
CA ILE A 298 15.36 13.94 14.40
C ILE A 298 15.67 13.47 12.97
N GLY A 299 14.96 12.47 12.45
CA GLY A 299 15.15 11.97 11.08
C GLY A 299 14.82 10.49 10.90
N SER A 300 15.03 9.98 9.68
CA SER A 300 14.80 8.57 9.31
C SER A 300 15.88 7.66 9.87
N ALA A 301 15.54 6.44 10.28
CA ALA A 301 16.46 5.45 10.81
C ALA A 301 17.50 4.96 9.79
N THR A 302 17.19 5.00 8.51
CA THR A 302 18.13 4.73 7.42
C THR A 302 17.88 5.70 6.27
N PRO A 303 18.90 6.08 5.50
CA PRO A 303 18.76 7.02 4.39
C PRO A 303 17.76 6.54 3.33
N ASP A 304 17.67 5.24 3.06
CA ASP A 304 16.77 4.66 2.06
C ASP A 304 15.29 4.93 2.33
N HIS A 305 14.91 5.13 3.60
CA HIS A 305 13.51 5.31 3.98
C HIS A 305 12.96 6.70 3.62
N VAL A 306 13.81 7.70 3.41
CA VAL A 306 13.40 9.10 3.21
C VAL A 306 12.40 9.31 2.06
N LEU A 307 12.52 8.54 0.99
CA LEU A 307 11.59 8.61 -0.14
C LEU A 307 10.17 8.16 0.22
N ARG A 308 10.04 7.28 1.22
CA ARG A 308 8.77 6.69 1.65
C ARG A 308 8.13 7.44 2.80
N THR A 309 8.94 8.01 3.69
CA THR A 309 8.47 8.62 4.94
C THR A 309 8.65 10.14 4.99
N LYS A 310 9.40 10.74 4.05
CA LYS A 310 9.95 12.09 4.14
C LYS A 310 11.02 12.20 5.26
N PRO A 311 11.81 13.28 5.31
CA PRO A 311 12.83 13.46 6.34
C PRO A 311 12.29 13.39 7.77
N THR A 312 11.10 13.92 8.00
CA THR A 312 10.42 13.93 9.31
C THR A 312 8.91 13.74 9.13
N PRO A 313 8.21 13.16 10.12
CA PRO A 313 6.75 13.10 10.12
C PRO A 313 6.12 14.46 10.47
N LEU A 314 4.82 14.59 10.22
CA LEU A 314 3.99 15.60 10.85
C LEU A 314 3.53 15.10 12.22
N PHE A 315 3.98 15.71 13.30
CA PHE A 315 3.42 15.46 14.63
C PHE A 315 2.23 16.40 14.85
N LEU A 316 1.01 15.83 14.79
CA LEU A 316 -0.24 16.58 14.79
C LEU A 316 -0.75 16.77 16.22
N ARG A 317 -0.92 18.01 16.65
CA ARG A 317 -1.44 18.37 17.96
C ARG A 317 -2.87 18.90 17.84
N LEU A 318 -3.82 18.19 18.42
CA LEU A 318 -5.24 18.52 18.38
C LEU A 318 -5.75 18.85 19.78
N SER A 319 -6.63 19.84 19.88
CA SER A 319 -7.30 20.17 21.13
C SER A 319 -8.38 19.15 21.45
N LYS A 320 -8.47 18.73 22.72
CA LYS A 320 -9.52 17.81 23.19
C LYS A 320 -10.90 18.46 23.02
N ASN A 321 -11.88 17.65 22.58
CA ASN A 321 -13.29 18.03 22.46
C ASN A 321 -13.63 19.15 21.47
N ASP A 322 -12.72 19.48 20.56
CA ASP A 322 -12.99 20.45 19.48
C ASP A 322 -13.22 19.75 18.15
N GLU A 323 -14.28 18.98 18.02
CA GLU A 323 -14.63 18.33 16.75
C GLU A 323 -14.88 19.31 15.60
N ARG A 324 -15.32 20.54 15.90
CA ARG A 324 -15.56 21.57 14.87
C ARG A 324 -14.29 22.22 14.36
N GLY A 325 -13.30 22.42 15.22
CA GLY A 325 -12.01 23.00 14.88
C GLY A 325 -11.00 22.01 14.31
N VAL A 326 -11.24 20.69 14.42
CA VAL A 326 -10.28 19.65 13.99
C VAL A 326 -9.79 19.86 12.56
N ARG A 327 -10.68 20.13 11.61
CA ARG A 327 -10.29 20.32 10.21
C ARG A 327 -9.40 21.54 10.02
N ALA A 328 -9.78 22.68 10.59
CA ALA A 328 -8.99 23.90 10.49
C ALA A 328 -7.61 23.75 11.14
N SER A 329 -7.56 23.05 12.29
CA SER A 329 -6.30 22.73 12.97
C SER A 329 -5.40 21.82 12.14
N ILE A 330 -5.96 20.78 11.51
CA ILE A 330 -5.21 19.90 10.62
C ILE A 330 -4.69 20.67 9.40
N GLU A 331 -5.54 21.49 8.77
CA GLU A 331 -5.17 22.28 7.59
C GLU A 331 -4.01 23.24 7.91
N ALA A 332 -4.09 23.97 9.02
CA ALA A 332 -3.03 24.88 9.44
C ALA A 332 -1.69 24.15 9.66
N GLN A 333 -1.70 22.99 10.35
CA GLN A 333 -0.49 22.24 10.64
C GLN A 333 0.09 21.55 9.41
N VAL A 334 -0.75 21.10 8.46
CA VAL A 334 -0.30 20.54 7.16
C VAL A 334 0.35 21.62 6.30
N VAL A 335 -0.22 22.83 6.27
CA VAL A 335 0.37 23.97 5.54
C VAL A 335 1.71 24.38 6.16
N GLU A 336 1.79 24.45 7.49
CA GLU A 336 3.04 24.72 8.19
C GLU A 336 4.11 23.67 7.92
N TYR A 337 3.73 22.39 7.92
CA TYR A 337 4.64 21.29 7.55
C TYR A 337 5.18 21.47 6.12
N ALA A 338 4.30 21.76 5.16
CA ALA A 338 4.68 21.99 3.77
C ALA A 338 5.66 23.17 3.64
N ALA A 339 5.41 24.27 4.35
CA ALA A 339 6.32 25.42 4.37
C ALA A 339 7.70 25.09 4.96
N ARG A 340 7.76 24.27 6.01
CA ARG A 340 9.04 23.78 6.57
C ARG A 340 9.79 22.88 5.59
N TYR A 341 9.09 22.02 4.86
CA TYR A 341 9.69 21.19 3.82
C TYR A 341 10.22 22.04 2.65
N ASP A 342 9.48 23.06 2.23
CA ASP A 342 9.92 24.00 1.19
C ASP A 342 11.19 24.74 1.61
N ALA A 343 11.24 25.25 2.84
CA ALA A 343 12.43 25.92 3.40
C ALA A 343 13.64 24.95 3.48
N TYR A 344 13.41 23.69 3.89
CA TYR A 344 14.45 22.67 3.89
C TYR A 344 15.02 22.44 2.47
N PHE A 345 14.15 22.32 1.47
CA PHE A 345 14.58 22.11 0.10
C PHE A 345 15.41 23.28 -0.43
N GLU A 346 14.96 24.51 -0.21
CA GLU A 346 15.65 25.74 -0.65
C GLU A 346 17.02 25.90 0.05
N GLU A 347 17.06 25.70 1.37
CA GLU A 347 18.29 25.73 2.16
C GLU A 347 19.33 24.72 1.65
N MET A 348 18.91 23.47 1.42
CA MET A 348 19.82 22.43 0.96
C MET A 348 20.30 22.67 -0.47
N CYS A 349 19.43 23.10 -1.37
CA CYS A 349 19.85 23.47 -2.74
C CYS A 349 20.87 24.63 -2.72
N ALA A 350 20.65 25.63 -1.90
CA ALA A 350 21.54 26.78 -1.77
C ALA A 350 22.89 26.38 -1.13
N SER A 351 22.90 25.65 -0.02
CA SER A 351 24.11 25.24 0.69
C SER A 351 25.01 24.31 -0.13
N LYS A 352 24.41 23.44 -0.96
CA LYS A 352 25.13 22.50 -1.82
C LYS A 352 25.39 23.05 -3.24
N ALA A 353 24.89 24.22 -3.59
CA ALA A 353 24.97 24.81 -4.92
C ALA A 353 24.43 23.88 -6.03
N VAL A 354 23.31 23.18 -5.77
CA VAL A 354 22.69 22.22 -6.70
C VAL A 354 21.29 22.68 -7.10
N ALA A 355 20.91 22.39 -8.35
CA ALA A 355 19.54 22.54 -8.82
C ALA A 355 18.86 21.15 -8.82
N ARG A 356 17.73 21.03 -8.14
CA ARG A 356 16.91 19.82 -8.07
C ARG A 356 15.44 20.15 -8.35
N THR A 357 14.68 19.17 -8.79
CA THR A 357 13.23 19.29 -8.91
C THR A 357 12.59 18.88 -7.59
N LYS A 358 11.91 19.84 -6.96
CA LYS A 358 11.26 19.62 -5.65
C LYS A 358 10.19 18.53 -5.75
N LEU A 359 10.21 17.62 -4.80
CA LEU A 359 9.12 16.67 -4.56
C LEU A 359 7.92 17.39 -3.93
N ASP A 360 6.73 16.76 -3.97
CA ASP A 360 5.56 17.31 -3.28
C ASP A 360 5.85 17.50 -1.77
N PRO A 361 5.35 18.59 -1.14
CA PRO A 361 5.71 18.92 0.25
C PRO A 361 4.86 18.20 1.30
N TRP A 362 3.91 17.35 0.90
CA TRP A 362 2.93 16.78 1.82
C TRP A 362 3.52 15.66 2.69
N PRO A 363 3.09 15.55 3.97
CA PRO A 363 3.58 14.50 4.86
C PRO A 363 3.21 13.10 4.35
N ARG A 364 4.12 12.14 4.53
CA ARG A 364 3.85 10.71 4.32
C ARG A 364 3.46 10.01 5.61
N ILE A 365 3.94 10.52 6.73
CA ILE A 365 3.64 10.03 8.06
C ILE A 365 3.08 11.18 8.89
N VAL A 366 1.96 10.91 9.56
CA VAL A 366 1.34 11.83 10.51
C VAL A 366 1.14 11.09 11.82
N LEU A 367 1.74 11.59 12.89
CA LEU A 367 1.69 11.04 14.24
C LEU A 367 0.68 11.83 15.08
N VAL A 368 -0.27 11.14 15.71
CA VAL A 368 -1.35 11.77 16.45
C VAL A 368 -1.55 11.09 17.80
N PRO A 369 -1.18 11.73 18.93
CA PRO A 369 -1.39 11.17 20.27
C PRO A 369 -2.85 10.72 20.49
N GLY A 370 -3.02 9.52 21.04
CA GLY A 370 -4.32 8.89 21.26
C GLY A 370 -5.05 8.39 20.01
N VAL A 371 -4.55 8.69 18.80
CA VAL A 371 -5.11 8.20 17.53
C VAL A 371 -4.22 7.15 16.88
N GLY A 372 -2.92 7.39 16.83
CA GLY A 372 -1.94 6.51 16.21
C GLY A 372 -1.15 7.17 15.07
N LEU A 373 -0.59 6.33 14.22
CA LEU A 373 0.13 6.69 13.00
C LEU A 373 -0.85 6.68 11.82
N LEU A 374 -0.84 7.75 11.03
CA LEU A 374 -1.55 7.85 9.76
C LEU A 374 -0.52 7.92 8.62
N ALA A 375 -0.48 6.88 7.80
CA ALA A 375 0.43 6.81 6.66
C ALA A 375 -0.30 7.23 5.38
N VAL A 376 0.34 8.09 4.60
CA VAL A 376 -0.21 8.73 3.42
C VAL A 376 0.49 8.22 2.16
N GLY A 377 -0.28 7.66 1.22
CA GLY A 377 0.23 7.14 -0.04
C GLY A 377 -0.67 7.44 -1.24
N GLN A 378 -0.14 7.27 -2.44
CA GLN A 378 -0.95 7.35 -3.68
C GLN A 378 -1.83 6.11 -3.85
N THR A 379 -1.33 4.98 -3.34
CA THR A 379 -2.02 3.68 -3.34
C THR A 379 -2.02 3.11 -1.91
N LEU A 380 -2.85 2.10 -1.67
CA LEU A 380 -2.83 1.36 -0.40
C LEU A 380 -1.45 0.75 -0.15
N THR A 381 -0.80 0.22 -1.19
CA THR A 381 0.55 -0.33 -1.10
C THR A 381 1.56 0.71 -0.66
N ASP A 382 1.53 1.94 -1.22
CA ASP A 382 2.45 3.00 -0.81
C ASP A 382 2.21 3.43 0.65
N ALA A 383 0.94 3.55 1.06
CA ALA A 383 0.59 3.88 2.43
C ALA A 383 1.03 2.78 3.41
N SER A 384 0.82 1.50 3.05
CA SER A 384 1.26 0.35 3.86
C SER A 384 2.78 0.30 4.01
N ILE A 385 3.52 0.49 2.91
CA ILE A 385 4.99 0.55 2.94
C ILE A 385 5.48 1.66 3.87
N ALA A 386 4.89 2.85 3.77
CA ALA A 386 5.26 3.97 4.63
C ALA A 386 4.93 3.70 6.11
N ALA A 387 3.77 3.05 6.38
CA ALA A 387 3.37 2.65 7.72
C ALA A 387 4.34 1.62 8.32
N ASP A 388 4.63 0.54 7.59
CA ASP A 388 5.52 -0.53 8.05
C ASP A 388 6.92 0.03 8.35
N ILE A 389 7.49 0.84 7.43
CA ILE A 389 8.79 1.49 7.63
C ILE A 389 8.79 2.37 8.89
N TYR A 390 7.71 3.12 9.14
CA TYR A 390 7.71 4.03 10.27
C TYR A 390 7.44 3.35 11.60
N GLU A 391 6.69 2.24 11.63
CA GLU A 391 6.59 1.39 12.82
C GLU A 391 7.97 0.86 13.23
N HIS A 392 8.77 0.35 12.30
CA HIS A 392 10.16 -0.05 12.55
C HIS A 392 11.08 1.14 12.90
N THR A 393 10.84 2.33 12.32
CA THR A 393 11.54 3.55 12.73
C THR A 393 11.29 3.88 14.21
N ILE A 394 10.06 3.66 14.70
CA ILE A 394 9.73 3.81 16.13
C ILE A 394 10.52 2.81 16.97
N ASP A 395 10.58 1.54 16.57
CA ASP A 395 11.34 0.51 17.28
C ASP A 395 12.84 0.87 17.35
N VAL A 396 13.42 1.38 16.25
CA VAL A 396 14.80 1.87 16.21
C VAL A 396 15.01 3.07 17.14
N ILE A 397 14.10 4.06 17.11
CA ILE A 397 14.17 5.24 17.98
C ILE A 397 14.12 4.84 19.46
N GLU A 398 13.20 3.95 19.82
CA GLU A 398 13.07 3.47 21.20
C GLU A 398 14.30 2.68 21.63
N GLY A 399 14.78 1.74 20.80
CA GLY A 399 16.00 0.98 21.06
C GLY A 399 17.23 1.89 21.17
N ALA A 400 17.36 2.89 20.31
CA ALA A 400 18.44 3.86 20.37
C ALA A 400 18.38 4.74 21.62
N ALA A 401 17.19 5.14 22.05
CA ALA A 401 16.99 5.89 23.29
C ALA A 401 17.29 5.07 24.55
N ASP A 402 17.04 3.75 24.52
CA ASP A 402 17.43 2.83 25.60
C ASP A 402 18.95 2.71 25.75
N VAL A 403 19.67 2.71 24.61
CA VAL A 403 21.14 2.58 24.57
C VAL A 403 21.83 3.91 24.90
N GLY A 404 21.31 5.02 24.37
CA GLY A 404 21.96 6.33 24.51
C GLY A 404 21.13 7.46 23.87
N ARG A 405 21.58 7.98 22.72
CA ARG A 405 20.92 9.08 22.05
C ARG A 405 20.75 8.80 20.56
N TYR A 406 19.52 8.72 20.08
CA TYR A 406 19.24 8.57 18.67
C TYR A 406 19.89 9.69 17.83
N ALA A 407 20.74 9.33 16.89
CA ALA A 407 21.47 10.25 16.02
C ALA A 407 21.64 9.63 14.60
N PRO A 408 20.57 9.62 13.79
CA PRO A 408 20.60 9.06 12.44
C PRO A 408 21.39 9.95 11.48
N VAL A 409 21.32 9.65 10.20
CA VAL A 409 21.95 10.40 9.10
C VAL A 409 21.63 11.89 9.17
N SER A 410 22.63 12.73 8.88
CA SER A 410 22.47 14.18 8.93
C SER A 410 21.40 14.67 7.93
N ARG A 411 20.76 15.80 8.22
CA ARG A 411 19.79 16.44 7.34
C ARG A 411 20.36 16.74 5.94
N SER A 412 21.63 17.05 5.86
CA SER A 412 22.38 17.30 4.63
C SER A 412 22.55 16.03 3.79
N ASP A 413 22.98 14.94 4.43
CA ASP A 413 23.18 13.66 3.74
C ASP A 413 21.84 13.03 3.35
N LEU A 414 20.82 13.21 4.19
CA LEU A 414 19.47 12.75 3.89
C LEU A 414 18.89 13.43 2.64
N PHE A 415 19.19 14.72 2.42
CA PHE A 415 18.83 15.43 1.20
C PHE A 415 19.48 14.84 -0.04
N ASP A 416 20.75 14.44 0.04
CA ASP A 416 21.45 13.82 -1.09
C ASP A 416 20.76 12.53 -1.52
N VAL A 417 20.29 11.71 -0.57
CA VAL A 417 19.57 10.47 -0.86
C VAL A 417 18.14 10.74 -1.34
N GLU A 418 17.40 11.66 -0.72
CA GLU A 418 16.03 12.02 -1.12
C GLU A 418 15.98 12.55 -2.57
N TYR A 419 17.00 13.32 -2.96
CA TYR A 419 17.10 13.91 -4.31
C TYR A 419 18.06 13.17 -5.22
N TRP A 420 18.46 11.95 -4.85
CA TRP A 420 19.26 11.09 -5.69
C TRP A 420 18.44 10.53 -6.85
N SER A 421 18.93 10.73 -8.08
CA SER A 421 18.20 10.34 -9.29
C SER A 421 17.90 8.83 -9.36
N LEU A 422 18.80 7.99 -8.83
CA LEU A 422 18.64 6.53 -8.78
C LEU A 422 17.56 6.11 -7.79
N GLU A 423 17.44 6.79 -6.68
CA GLU A 423 16.36 6.55 -5.71
C GLU A 423 15.03 7.06 -6.25
N GLN A 424 14.99 8.25 -6.83
CA GLN A 424 13.77 8.80 -7.43
C GLN A 424 13.24 7.95 -8.60
N ALA A 425 14.10 7.24 -9.32
CA ALA A 425 13.69 6.30 -10.36
C ALA A 425 12.83 5.14 -9.83
N LYS A 426 12.90 4.83 -8.53
CA LYS A 426 12.03 3.86 -7.85
C LYS A 426 10.60 4.37 -7.67
N LEU A 427 10.37 5.68 -7.73
CA LEU A 427 9.04 6.29 -7.67
C LEU A 427 8.35 6.12 -9.03
N LYS A 428 7.57 5.06 -9.20
CA LYS A 428 6.83 4.79 -10.43
C LYS A 428 5.83 5.93 -10.68
N LYS A 429 5.94 6.63 -11.79
CA LYS A 429 4.87 7.52 -12.29
C LYS A 429 3.74 6.64 -12.80
N SER A 430 2.66 6.53 -12.05
CA SER A 430 1.44 5.92 -12.53
C SER A 430 0.84 6.81 -13.63
N ALA A 431 0.62 6.25 -14.81
CA ALA A 431 -0.23 6.93 -15.80
C ALA A 431 -1.63 7.09 -15.17
N GLY A 432 -2.12 8.33 -15.09
CA GLY A 432 -3.37 8.64 -14.42
C GLY A 432 -4.55 7.95 -15.10
N ARG A 433 -5.10 6.92 -14.45
CA ARG A 433 -6.37 6.29 -14.84
C ARG A 433 -7.54 7.22 -14.44
N PRO A 434 -8.72 7.12 -15.08
CA PRO A 434 -9.85 8.05 -14.84
C PRO A 434 -10.28 8.17 -13.37
N LEU A 435 -10.16 7.10 -12.59
CA LEU A 435 -10.56 7.04 -11.18
C LEU A 435 -9.37 6.88 -10.22
N SER A 436 -8.13 7.15 -10.67
CA SER A 436 -6.96 7.10 -9.79
C SER A 436 -7.16 7.95 -8.53
N GLY A 437 -6.83 7.38 -7.36
CA GLY A 437 -7.00 8.02 -6.05
C GLY A 437 -8.44 8.00 -5.50
N ALA A 438 -9.46 7.58 -6.29
CA ALA A 438 -10.82 7.43 -5.78
C ALA A 438 -10.93 6.18 -4.89
N VAL A 439 -11.72 6.28 -3.82
CA VAL A 439 -12.14 5.16 -2.99
C VAL A 439 -13.62 4.90 -3.23
N ALA A 440 -13.95 3.71 -3.72
CA ALA A 440 -15.32 3.31 -3.97
C ALA A 440 -15.76 2.20 -2.99
N LEU A 441 -17.01 2.25 -2.53
CA LEU A 441 -17.65 1.17 -1.80
C LEU A 441 -18.81 0.64 -2.62
N VAL A 442 -18.82 -0.68 -2.89
CA VAL A 442 -19.83 -1.34 -3.73
C VAL A 442 -20.56 -2.39 -2.92
N THR A 443 -21.88 -2.26 -2.76
CA THR A 443 -22.70 -3.25 -2.06
C THR A 443 -23.25 -4.30 -3.03
N GLY A 444 -23.41 -5.55 -2.56
CA GLY A 444 -23.75 -6.68 -3.43
C GLY A 444 -22.62 -7.02 -4.41
N ALA A 445 -21.37 -6.81 -3.99
CA ALA A 445 -20.18 -6.94 -4.83
C ALA A 445 -19.70 -8.38 -5.02
N GLY A 446 -20.32 -9.36 -4.37
CA GLY A 446 -19.97 -10.77 -4.50
C GLY A 446 -20.44 -11.40 -5.82
N SER A 447 -21.38 -10.78 -6.56
CA SER A 447 -21.92 -11.37 -7.80
C SER A 447 -22.49 -10.31 -8.75
N GLY A 448 -22.77 -10.72 -10.01
CA GLY A 448 -23.50 -9.97 -11.03
C GLY A 448 -23.02 -8.53 -11.18
N ILE A 449 -23.97 -7.59 -11.30
CA ILE A 449 -23.71 -6.15 -11.56
C ILE A 449 -22.73 -5.56 -10.53
N GLY A 450 -22.88 -5.89 -9.23
CA GLY A 450 -22.00 -5.37 -8.19
C GLY A 450 -20.54 -5.83 -8.37
N LYS A 451 -20.31 -7.11 -8.65
CA LYS A 451 -18.99 -7.68 -8.92
C LYS A 451 -18.35 -7.06 -10.18
N ALA A 452 -19.11 -6.98 -11.28
CA ALA A 452 -18.65 -6.36 -12.52
C ALA A 452 -18.31 -4.88 -12.31
N THR A 453 -19.15 -4.15 -11.56
CA THR A 453 -18.90 -2.74 -11.22
C THR A 453 -17.63 -2.56 -10.38
N ALA A 454 -17.44 -3.38 -9.34
CA ALA A 454 -16.23 -3.34 -8.53
C ALA A 454 -14.97 -3.57 -9.38
N ARG A 455 -15.00 -4.59 -10.26
CA ARG A 455 -13.92 -4.89 -11.20
C ARG A 455 -13.66 -3.72 -12.15
N ARG A 456 -14.71 -3.12 -12.72
CA ARG A 456 -14.59 -1.99 -13.64
C ARG A 456 -13.97 -0.77 -12.96
N LEU A 457 -14.41 -0.42 -11.76
CA LEU A 457 -13.83 0.70 -11.00
C LEU A 457 -12.34 0.48 -10.66
N LEU A 458 -11.95 -0.77 -10.33
CA LEU A 458 -10.55 -1.14 -10.13
C LEU A 458 -9.72 -0.96 -11.41
N LEU A 459 -10.23 -1.40 -12.56
CA LEU A 459 -9.57 -1.20 -13.86
C LEU A 459 -9.41 0.29 -14.21
N ASP A 460 -10.38 1.12 -13.83
CA ASP A 460 -10.31 2.57 -14.00
C ASP A 460 -9.42 3.28 -12.95
N GLY A 461 -8.79 2.52 -12.03
CA GLY A 461 -7.78 3.01 -11.10
C GLY A 461 -8.29 3.31 -9.68
N ALA A 462 -9.54 3.06 -9.36
CA ALA A 462 -10.08 3.25 -8.02
C ALA A 462 -9.54 2.19 -7.03
N HIS A 463 -9.57 2.53 -5.74
CA HIS A 463 -9.54 1.57 -4.64
C HIS A 463 -10.98 1.17 -4.34
N VAL A 464 -11.24 -0.11 -4.06
CA VAL A 464 -12.61 -0.60 -3.91
C VAL A 464 -12.77 -1.45 -2.65
N VAL A 465 -13.81 -1.11 -1.87
CA VAL A 465 -14.32 -1.95 -0.79
C VAL A 465 -15.51 -2.75 -1.34
N LEU A 466 -15.34 -4.06 -1.44
CA LEU A 466 -16.39 -4.98 -1.83
C LEU A 466 -17.21 -5.35 -0.59
N VAL A 467 -18.52 -5.13 -0.65
CA VAL A 467 -19.45 -5.45 0.46
C VAL A 467 -20.52 -6.43 -0.02
N ASP A 468 -20.65 -7.55 0.66
CA ASP A 468 -21.72 -8.54 0.42
C ASP A 468 -22.02 -9.26 1.74
N ARG A 469 -23.18 -9.92 1.83
CA ARG A 469 -23.51 -10.79 2.97
C ARG A 469 -22.88 -12.18 2.88
N ALA A 470 -22.43 -12.59 1.68
CA ALA A 470 -21.85 -13.90 1.40
C ALA A 470 -20.32 -13.81 1.31
N GLU A 471 -19.62 -14.23 2.36
CA GLU A 471 -18.16 -14.19 2.48
C GLU A 471 -17.45 -14.94 1.35
N GLU A 472 -17.91 -16.15 1.02
CA GLU A 472 -17.30 -16.98 -0.03
C GLU A 472 -17.31 -16.27 -1.38
N ARG A 473 -18.43 -15.59 -1.73
CA ARG A 473 -18.54 -14.83 -2.98
C ARG A 473 -17.59 -13.64 -3.03
N LEU A 474 -17.38 -12.96 -1.89
CA LEU A 474 -16.40 -11.86 -1.79
C LEU A 474 -14.98 -12.37 -1.99
N ARG A 475 -14.64 -13.48 -1.35
CA ARG A 475 -13.35 -14.14 -1.48
C ARG A 475 -13.07 -14.51 -2.95
N ASP A 476 -14.03 -15.17 -3.61
CA ASP A 476 -13.91 -15.53 -5.02
C ASP A 476 -13.83 -14.31 -5.96
N ALA A 477 -14.55 -13.24 -5.63
CA ALA A 477 -14.49 -12.00 -6.40
C ALA A 477 -13.09 -11.38 -6.36
N VAL A 478 -12.44 -11.35 -5.18
CA VAL A 478 -11.09 -10.79 -5.00
C VAL A 478 -10.01 -11.72 -5.57
N LEU A 479 -10.14 -13.04 -5.39
CA LEU A 479 -9.19 -14.01 -5.96
C LEU A 479 -9.18 -13.96 -7.50
N GLY A 480 -10.29 -13.64 -8.13
CA GLY A 480 -10.41 -13.49 -9.58
C GLY A 480 -9.83 -12.18 -10.15
N LEU A 481 -9.32 -11.27 -9.31
CA LEU A 481 -8.67 -10.04 -9.75
C LEU A 481 -7.19 -10.28 -10.14
N ASP A 482 -6.69 -9.49 -11.10
CA ASP A 482 -5.25 -9.40 -11.37
C ASP A 482 -4.50 -8.78 -10.16
N ASN A 483 -3.18 -8.93 -10.14
CA ASN A 483 -2.36 -8.48 -8.99
C ASN A 483 -2.45 -6.97 -8.74
N ASP A 484 -2.51 -6.13 -9.77
CA ASP A 484 -2.61 -4.68 -9.64
C ASP A 484 -3.98 -4.28 -9.04
N SER A 485 -5.07 -4.86 -9.54
CA SER A 485 -6.41 -4.66 -9.00
C SER A 485 -6.56 -5.20 -7.58
N ARG A 486 -5.97 -6.36 -7.28
CA ARG A 486 -5.98 -6.96 -5.95
C ARG A 486 -5.31 -6.08 -4.91
N GLY A 487 -4.19 -5.43 -5.23
CA GLY A 487 -3.49 -4.48 -4.36
C GLY A 487 -4.30 -3.20 -4.04
N ARG A 488 -5.43 -2.98 -4.73
CA ARG A 488 -6.34 -1.84 -4.52
C ARG A 488 -7.73 -2.26 -4.05
N ALA A 489 -7.94 -3.53 -3.72
CA ALA A 489 -9.21 -4.08 -3.28
C ALA A 489 -9.14 -4.56 -1.83
N THR A 490 -10.21 -4.32 -1.08
CA THR A 490 -10.49 -4.98 0.19
C THR A 490 -11.96 -5.38 0.25
N TRP A 491 -12.34 -6.20 1.20
CA TRP A 491 -13.72 -6.64 1.33
C TRP A 491 -14.15 -6.79 2.79
N THR A 492 -15.44 -6.70 3.02
CA THR A 492 -16.05 -6.95 4.32
C THR A 492 -17.46 -7.53 4.17
N VAL A 493 -17.83 -8.38 5.11
CA VAL A 493 -19.16 -8.98 5.16
C VAL A 493 -20.13 -8.02 5.85
N ALA A 494 -21.23 -7.67 5.17
CA ALA A 494 -22.30 -6.89 5.77
C ALA A 494 -23.66 -7.18 5.11
N ASP A 495 -24.69 -7.30 5.94
CA ASP A 495 -26.09 -7.20 5.50
C ASP A 495 -26.50 -5.72 5.52
N VAL A 496 -26.83 -5.17 4.34
CA VAL A 496 -27.17 -3.76 4.18
C VAL A 496 -28.50 -3.36 4.85
N THR A 497 -29.34 -4.33 5.23
CA THR A 497 -30.55 -4.09 6.02
C THR A 497 -30.20 -3.82 7.49
N ASN A 498 -29.06 -4.26 7.95
CA ASN A 498 -28.57 -4.01 9.30
C ASN A 498 -27.71 -2.73 9.34
N ARG A 499 -28.22 -1.68 9.94
CA ARG A 499 -27.55 -0.38 10.06
C ARG A 499 -26.18 -0.49 10.71
N THR A 500 -26.03 -1.29 11.78
CA THR A 500 -24.74 -1.45 12.46
C THR A 500 -23.71 -2.15 11.57
N ALA A 501 -24.13 -3.14 10.77
CA ALA A 501 -23.24 -3.80 9.81
C ALA A 501 -22.81 -2.84 8.68
N VAL A 502 -23.71 -1.96 8.23
CA VAL A 502 -23.36 -0.89 7.27
C VAL A 502 -22.32 0.06 7.88
N ASP A 503 -22.55 0.56 9.09
CA ASP A 503 -21.60 1.44 9.78
C ASP A 503 -20.22 0.76 9.95
N ALA A 504 -20.18 -0.55 10.27
CA ALA A 504 -18.95 -1.33 10.32
C ALA A 504 -18.24 -1.44 8.97
N ALA A 505 -18.98 -1.60 7.87
CA ALA A 505 -18.40 -1.63 6.52
C ALA A 505 -17.75 -0.28 6.14
N PHE A 506 -18.35 0.83 6.51
CA PHE A 506 -17.76 2.15 6.33
C PHE A 506 -16.56 2.41 7.25
N ALA A 507 -16.57 1.90 8.48
CA ALA A 507 -15.42 1.91 9.35
C ALA A 507 -14.25 1.11 8.77
N HIS A 508 -14.52 -0.06 8.15
CA HIS A 508 -13.52 -0.83 7.43
C HIS A 508 -12.90 -0.03 6.26
N ALA A 509 -13.73 0.66 5.46
CA ALA A 509 -13.26 1.54 4.39
C ALA A 509 -12.34 2.66 4.92
N THR A 510 -12.72 3.28 6.03
CA THR A 510 -11.93 4.30 6.71
C THR A 510 -10.58 3.78 7.20
N MET A 511 -10.56 2.58 7.79
CA MET A 511 -9.32 1.94 8.27
C MET A 511 -8.38 1.61 7.11
N ALA A 512 -8.92 1.10 5.99
CA ALA A 512 -8.13 0.67 4.85
C ALA A 512 -7.64 1.82 3.96
N PHE A 513 -8.50 2.84 3.73
CA PHE A 513 -8.26 3.85 2.71
C PHE A 513 -8.37 5.30 3.21
N GLY A 514 -8.78 5.50 4.46
CA GLY A 514 -8.95 6.82 5.06
C GLY A 514 -10.26 7.54 4.72
N GLY A 515 -11.17 6.88 4.01
CA GLY A 515 -12.48 7.42 3.66
C GLY A 515 -13.07 6.84 2.39
N VAL A 516 -14.06 7.53 1.81
CA VAL A 516 -14.73 7.10 0.56
C VAL A 516 -15.06 8.31 -0.34
N ASP A 517 -15.15 8.08 -1.65
CA ASP A 517 -15.49 9.10 -2.66
C ASP A 517 -16.71 8.70 -3.51
N VAL A 518 -16.90 7.40 -3.75
CA VAL A 518 -17.95 6.85 -4.62
C VAL A 518 -18.65 5.70 -3.92
N ILE A 519 -19.96 5.77 -3.84
CA ILE A 519 -20.78 4.69 -3.31
C ILE A 519 -21.64 4.12 -4.43
N VAL A 520 -21.54 2.80 -4.63
CA VAL A 520 -22.45 2.06 -5.51
C VAL A 520 -23.37 1.21 -4.64
N SER A 521 -24.56 1.73 -4.38
CA SER A 521 -25.60 1.05 -3.62
C SER A 521 -26.39 0.15 -4.55
N ASN A 522 -25.95 -1.12 -4.63
CA ASN A 522 -26.43 -2.08 -5.63
C ASN A 522 -27.13 -3.30 -5.01
N ALA A 523 -26.82 -3.69 -3.77
CA ALA A 523 -27.42 -4.86 -3.13
C ALA A 523 -28.94 -4.81 -3.14
N GLY A 524 -29.60 -5.92 -3.45
CA GLY A 524 -31.06 -6.01 -3.46
C GLY A 524 -31.57 -7.39 -3.88
N THR A 525 -32.88 -7.58 -3.82
CA THR A 525 -33.59 -8.79 -4.23
C THR A 525 -34.77 -8.42 -5.14
N ALA A 526 -35.37 -9.39 -5.81
CA ALA A 526 -36.46 -9.15 -6.72
C ALA A 526 -37.63 -10.11 -6.46
N PRO A 527 -38.35 -9.98 -5.32
CA PRO A 527 -39.49 -10.82 -5.02
C PRO A 527 -40.65 -10.57 -6.00
N SER A 528 -41.34 -11.64 -6.34
CA SER A 528 -42.53 -11.61 -7.20
C SER A 528 -43.79 -11.86 -6.36
N GLY A 529 -44.83 -11.07 -6.55
CA GLY A 529 -46.10 -11.21 -5.85
C GLY A 529 -47.07 -10.11 -6.21
N ASP A 530 -48.37 -10.39 -6.01
CA ASP A 530 -49.48 -9.46 -6.23
C ASP A 530 -49.78 -8.69 -4.95
N LEU A 531 -49.84 -7.38 -5.02
CA LEU A 531 -50.04 -6.48 -3.87
C LEU A 531 -51.31 -6.74 -3.07
N HIS A 532 -52.35 -7.26 -3.71
CA HIS A 532 -53.66 -7.50 -3.08
C HIS A 532 -53.75 -8.82 -2.27
N SER A 533 -52.70 -9.61 -2.26
CA SER A 533 -52.62 -10.86 -1.51
C SER A 533 -51.87 -10.68 -0.18
N GLU A 534 -52.16 -11.50 0.83
CA GLU A 534 -51.42 -11.49 2.12
C GLU A 534 -49.94 -11.75 1.93
N VAL A 535 -49.58 -12.64 1.00
CA VAL A 535 -48.18 -12.89 0.61
C VAL A 535 -47.57 -11.63 0.00
N GLY A 536 -48.33 -10.92 -0.84
CA GLY A 536 -47.88 -9.67 -1.46
C GLY A 536 -47.61 -8.56 -0.44
N GLU A 537 -48.44 -8.43 0.59
CA GLU A 537 -48.20 -7.46 1.66
C GLU A 537 -46.89 -7.75 2.43
N ARG A 538 -46.66 -8.99 2.77
CA ARG A 538 -45.39 -9.40 3.41
C ARG A 538 -44.20 -9.12 2.51
N LEU A 539 -44.28 -9.52 1.22
CA LEU A 539 -43.20 -9.28 0.26
C LEU A 539 -42.97 -7.79 0.00
N LEU A 540 -44.00 -6.96 0.10
CA LEU A 540 -43.86 -5.50 0.01
C LEU A 540 -43.00 -4.97 1.17
N ARG A 541 -43.29 -5.38 2.41
CA ARG A 541 -42.48 -4.98 3.58
C ARG A 541 -41.02 -5.41 3.44
N GLU A 542 -40.80 -6.66 3.06
CA GLU A 542 -39.45 -7.20 2.80
C GLU A 542 -38.74 -6.45 1.68
N SER A 543 -39.45 -6.13 0.59
CA SER A 543 -38.87 -5.41 -0.54
C SER A 543 -38.56 -3.95 -0.21
N LEU A 544 -39.40 -3.27 0.56
CA LEU A 544 -39.11 -1.93 1.05
C LEU A 544 -37.87 -1.91 1.94
N GLU A 545 -37.70 -2.89 2.80
CA GLU A 545 -36.51 -2.98 3.67
C GLU A 545 -35.25 -3.19 2.84
N GLN A 546 -35.26 -4.17 1.92
CA GLN A 546 -34.07 -4.56 1.15
C GLN A 546 -33.75 -3.64 -0.02
N ASN A 547 -34.76 -3.09 -0.72
CA ASN A 547 -34.58 -2.34 -1.97
C ASN A 547 -34.80 -0.82 -1.82
N LEU A 548 -35.10 -0.32 -0.59
CA LEU A 548 -35.25 1.10 -0.32
C LEU A 548 -34.55 1.51 0.98
N ILE A 549 -34.94 0.95 2.14
CA ILE A 549 -34.41 1.38 3.43
C ILE A 549 -32.92 1.05 3.57
N ALA A 550 -32.49 -0.13 3.13
CA ALA A 550 -31.08 -0.51 3.10
C ALA A 550 -30.22 0.45 2.29
N HIS A 551 -30.71 0.92 1.15
CA HIS A 551 -30.01 1.93 0.34
C HIS A 551 -29.88 3.28 1.07
N ASN A 552 -30.89 3.65 1.88
CA ASN A 552 -30.82 4.84 2.73
C ASN A 552 -29.81 4.66 3.88
N HIS A 553 -29.69 3.46 4.45
CA HIS A 553 -28.62 3.17 5.44
C HIS A 553 -27.24 3.44 4.86
N VAL A 554 -26.97 2.91 3.64
CA VAL A 554 -25.71 3.10 2.92
C VAL A 554 -25.45 4.57 2.60
N ALA A 555 -26.46 5.27 2.06
CA ALA A 555 -26.31 6.68 1.71
C ALA A 555 -26.05 7.58 2.94
N ARG A 556 -26.75 7.35 4.06
CA ARG A 556 -26.53 8.09 5.30
C ARG A 556 -25.14 7.89 5.88
N ALA A 557 -24.62 6.66 5.88
CA ALA A 557 -23.28 6.36 6.35
C ALA A 557 -22.23 7.09 5.47
N ALA A 558 -22.43 7.08 4.16
CA ALA A 558 -21.58 7.80 3.23
C ALA A 558 -21.59 9.32 3.46
N MET A 559 -22.77 9.92 3.69
CA MET A 559 -22.92 11.36 3.90
C MET A 559 -22.12 11.84 5.12
N THR A 560 -22.05 11.06 6.19
CA THR A 560 -21.22 11.38 7.35
C THR A 560 -19.75 11.55 6.94
N ILE A 561 -19.21 10.58 6.20
CA ILE A 561 -17.80 10.63 5.75
C ILE A 561 -17.57 11.78 4.75
N PHE A 562 -18.47 11.98 3.77
CA PHE A 562 -18.35 13.07 2.81
C PHE A 562 -18.31 14.45 3.48
N GLN A 563 -19.12 14.65 4.53
CA GLN A 563 -19.13 15.89 5.32
C GLN A 563 -17.84 16.05 6.13
N GLU A 564 -17.35 14.98 6.76
CA GLU A 564 -16.11 14.98 7.52
C GLU A 564 -14.87 15.20 6.63
N GLN A 565 -14.83 14.61 5.43
CA GLN A 565 -13.80 14.87 4.41
C GLN A 565 -13.89 16.29 3.84
N GLY A 566 -15.13 16.77 3.56
CA GLY A 566 -15.40 18.05 2.92
C GLY A 566 -14.91 18.19 1.49
N THR A 567 -14.80 17.06 0.77
CA THR A 567 -14.37 16.98 -0.63
C THR A 567 -15.52 16.67 -1.59
N GLY A 568 -16.75 16.58 -1.06
CA GLY A 568 -17.90 16.09 -1.80
C GLY A 568 -17.88 14.55 -1.93
N GLY A 569 -18.65 14.04 -2.88
CA GLY A 569 -18.76 12.60 -3.10
C GLY A 569 -19.75 12.23 -4.21
N CYS A 570 -19.98 10.94 -4.41
CA CYS A 570 -20.88 10.42 -5.42
C CYS A 570 -21.69 9.23 -4.88
N LEU A 571 -23.02 9.39 -4.83
CA LEU A 571 -23.99 8.32 -4.54
C LEU A 571 -24.54 7.78 -5.85
N LEU A 572 -24.41 6.49 -6.09
CA LEU A 572 -24.90 5.80 -7.27
C LEU A 572 -25.83 4.66 -6.85
N PHE A 573 -27.05 4.65 -7.37
CA PHE A 573 -28.07 3.68 -7.02
C PHE A 573 -28.39 2.76 -8.19
N ASN A 574 -28.42 1.45 -7.92
CA ASN A 574 -28.92 0.47 -8.89
C ASN A 574 -30.45 0.37 -8.78
N VAL A 575 -31.14 1.08 -9.66
CA VAL A 575 -32.59 1.00 -9.77
C VAL A 575 -32.99 -0.13 -10.75
N SER A 576 -34.17 -0.06 -11.32
CA SER A 576 -34.67 -1.06 -12.27
C SER A 576 -35.69 -0.42 -13.19
N LYS A 577 -35.82 -0.97 -14.38
CA LYS A 577 -36.95 -0.64 -15.28
C LYS A 577 -38.30 -0.71 -14.55
N ALA A 578 -38.46 -1.65 -13.62
CA ALA A 578 -39.67 -1.81 -12.82
C ALA A 578 -40.06 -0.56 -12.01
N ALA A 579 -39.09 0.34 -11.72
CA ALA A 579 -39.36 1.62 -11.06
C ALA A 579 -40.19 2.59 -11.91
N VAL A 580 -40.14 2.46 -13.25
CA VAL A 580 -40.82 3.34 -14.22
C VAL A 580 -41.97 2.61 -14.88
N THR A 581 -41.78 1.33 -15.22
CA THR A 581 -42.76 0.50 -15.91
C THR A 581 -42.89 -0.83 -15.17
N PRO A 582 -43.86 -0.92 -14.21
CA PRO A 582 -44.09 -2.14 -13.47
C PRO A 582 -44.60 -3.27 -14.37
N GLY A 583 -44.24 -4.50 -14.04
CA GLY A 583 -44.74 -5.70 -14.71
C GLY A 583 -45.76 -6.45 -13.87
N PRO A 584 -46.54 -7.39 -14.49
CA PRO A 584 -47.43 -8.28 -13.74
C PRO A 584 -46.70 -9.05 -12.67
N HIS A 585 -47.35 -9.27 -11.54
CA HIS A 585 -46.80 -10.02 -10.37
C HIS A 585 -45.49 -9.48 -9.82
N PHE A 586 -45.21 -8.18 -9.98
CA PHE A 586 -43.94 -7.55 -9.61
C PHE A 586 -44.12 -6.32 -8.70
N GLY A 587 -45.33 -6.15 -8.16
CA GLY A 587 -45.74 -4.98 -7.38
C GLY A 587 -44.81 -4.66 -6.21
N PRO A 588 -44.49 -5.61 -5.30
CA PRO A 588 -43.61 -5.37 -4.17
C PRO A 588 -42.24 -4.78 -4.56
N TYR A 589 -41.62 -5.36 -5.57
CA TYR A 589 -40.33 -4.90 -6.08
C TYR A 589 -40.43 -3.55 -6.79
N ALA A 590 -41.44 -3.38 -7.66
CA ALA A 590 -41.62 -2.16 -8.44
C ALA A 590 -41.84 -0.93 -7.53
N VAL A 591 -42.68 -1.07 -6.50
CA VAL A 591 -42.94 0.00 -5.52
C VAL A 591 -41.63 0.39 -4.77
N ALA A 592 -40.86 -0.59 -4.31
CA ALA A 592 -39.62 -0.30 -3.61
C ALA A 592 -38.58 0.38 -4.54
N LYS A 593 -38.45 -0.07 -5.79
CA LYS A 593 -37.52 0.54 -6.75
C LYS A 593 -37.97 1.92 -7.23
N ALA A 594 -39.30 2.19 -7.31
CA ALA A 594 -39.83 3.54 -7.55
C ALA A 594 -39.51 4.47 -6.37
N GLY A 595 -39.66 3.98 -5.13
CA GLY A 595 -39.20 4.67 -3.92
C GLY A 595 -37.72 4.96 -3.94
N LEU A 596 -36.88 4.00 -4.36
CA LEU A 596 -35.43 4.19 -4.49
C LEU A 596 -35.07 5.28 -5.52
N LEU A 597 -35.80 5.36 -6.63
CA LEU A 597 -35.60 6.41 -7.62
C LEU A 597 -35.95 7.80 -7.04
N ALA A 598 -37.03 7.91 -6.27
CA ALA A 598 -37.36 9.13 -5.53
C ALA A 598 -36.29 9.49 -4.47
N LEU A 599 -35.81 8.50 -3.74
CA LEU A 599 -34.73 8.67 -2.76
C LEU A 599 -33.45 9.22 -3.41
N MET A 600 -33.04 8.67 -4.55
CA MET A 600 -31.90 9.16 -5.32
C MET A 600 -32.05 10.63 -5.69
N ARG A 601 -33.24 11.04 -6.18
CA ARG A 601 -33.51 12.43 -6.54
C ARG A 601 -33.50 13.35 -5.33
N GLN A 602 -34.01 12.88 -4.19
CA GLN A 602 -33.98 13.66 -2.95
C GLN A 602 -32.54 13.87 -2.46
N TYR A 603 -31.69 12.84 -2.52
CA TYR A 603 -30.26 13.00 -2.21
C TYR A 603 -29.56 13.94 -3.19
N ALA A 604 -29.98 14.01 -4.46
CA ALA A 604 -29.40 14.97 -5.40
C ALA A 604 -29.67 16.44 -4.99
N VAL A 605 -30.78 16.68 -4.28
CA VAL A 605 -31.13 18.02 -3.74
C VAL A 605 -30.46 18.26 -2.39
N ASP A 606 -30.64 17.32 -1.44
CA ASP A 606 -30.22 17.52 -0.04
C ASP A 606 -28.70 17.49 0.13
N ALA A 607 -28.01 16.71 -0.69
CA ALA A 607 -26.55 16.53 -0.58
C ALA A 607 -25.74 17.52 -1.45
N ALA A 608 -26.38 18.24 -2.37
CA ALA A 608 -25.73 19.22 -3.24
C ALA A 608 -24.93 20.30 -2.49
N PRO A 609 -25.40 20.86 -1.35
CA PRO A 609 -24.64 21.87 -0.58
C PRO A 609 -23.29 21.33 -0.06
N PHE A 610 -23.13 20.01 0.03
CA PHE A 610 -21.90 19.36 0.46
C PHE A 610 -21.01 18.91 -0.72
N GLY A 611 -21.36 19.29 -1.96
CA GLY A 611 -20.65 18.87 -3.17
C GLY A 611 -20.88 17.38 -3.53
N VAL A 612 -21.93 16.76 -3.01
CA VAL A 612 -22.25 15.34 -3.26
C VAL A 612 -23.23 15.22 -4.41
N ARG A 613 -22.91 14.37 -5.37
CA ARG A 613 -23.76 14.02 -6.51
C ARG A 613 -24.55 12.75 -6.22
N SER A 614 -25.77 12.66 -6.70
CA SER A 614 -26.60 11.47 -6.57
C SER A 614 -27.23 11.12 -7.92
N ASN A 615 -26.96 9.89 -8.42
CA ASN A 615 -27.42 9.43 -9.72
C ASN A 615 -27.85 7.96 -9.65
N ALA A 616 -28.54 7.49 -10.69
CA ALA A 616 -29.00 6.11 -10.79
C ALA A 616 -28.63 5.47 -12.14
N VAL A 617 -28.43 4.16 -12.11
CA VAL A 617 -28.44 3.32 -13.31
C VAL A 617 -29.71 2.48 -13.29
N ASN A 618 -30.45 2.52 -14.39
CA ASN A 618 -31.66 1.76 -14.61
C ASN A 618 -31.35 0.60 -15.56
N ALA A 619 -31.30 -0.62 -15.03
CA ALA A 619 -31.04 -1.83 -15.81
C ALA A 619 -32.30 -2.67 -16.03
N ASP A 620 -32.39 -3.38 -17.16
CA ASP A 620 -33.43 -4.38 -17.44
C ASP A 620 -32.83 -5.71 -17.88
N ARG A 621 -33.36 -6.81 -17.34
CA ARG A 621 -33.10 -8.20 -17.74
C ARG A 621 -31.62 -8.58 -17.86
N VAL A 622 -30.79 -8.19 -16.89
CA VAL A 622 -29.38 -8.63 -16.80
C VAL A 622 -29.33 -10.00 -16.16
N ARG A 623 -28.72 -10.98 -16.84
CA ARG A 623 -28.58 -12.36 -16.33
C ARG A 623 -27.60 -12.40 -15.16
N THR A 624 -28.13 -12.43 -13.95
CA THR A 624 -27.37 -12.45 -12.70
C THR A 624 -27.94 -13.49 -11.75
N ALA A 625 -27.28 -13.71 -10.60
CA ALA A 625 -27.79 -14.58 -9.53
C ALA A 625 -29.16 -14.15 -8.95
N LEU A 626 -29.66 -12.97 -9.31
CA LEU A 626 -31.02 -12.51 -9.02
C LEU A 626 -32.09 -13.38 -9.69
N PHE A 627 -31.76 -14.00 -10.84
CA PHE A 627 -32.53 -15.04 -11.48
C PHE A 627 -32.09 -16.38 -10.89
N GLY A 628 -32.62 -16.74 -9.71
CA GLY A 628 -32.43 -18.08 -9.14
C GLY A 628 -32.93 -19.17 -10.12
N GLU A 629 -32.71 -20.42 -9.77
CA GLU A 629 -33.09 -21.56 -10.58
C GLU A 629 -34.60 -21.52 -10.93
N GLY A 630 -34.93 -21.67 -12.21
CA GLY A 630 -36.30 -21.63 -12.74
C GLY A 630 -36.96 -20.25 -12.84
N VAL A 631 -36.37 -19.18 -12.32
CA VAL A 631 -36.98 -17.83 -12.34
C VAL A 631 -36.98 -17.22 -13.75
N ALA A 632 -35.92 -17.41 -14.51
CA ALA A 632 -35.80 -16.91 -15.87
C ALA A 632 -36.81 -17.65 -16.77
N GLU A 633 -36.95 -18.94 -16.63
CA GLU A 633 -37.90 -19.81 -17.32
C GLU A 633 -39.34 -19.40 -17.05
N ALA A 634 -39.68 -19.21 -15.78
CA ALA A 634 -41.02 -18.79 -15.39
C ALA A 634 -41.39 -17.40 -15.99
N ARG A 635 -40.44 -16.47 -15.95
CA ARG A 635 -40.65 -15.11 -16.50
C ARG A 635 -40.75 -15.09 -18.04
N ALA A 636 -39.98 -15.95 -18.71
CA ALA A 636 -40.06 -16.14 -20.16
C ALA A 636 -41.39 -16.77 -20.55
N ALA A 637 -41.80 -17.84 -19.86
CA ALA A 637 -43.06 -18.56 -20.12
C ALA A 637 -44.30 -17.66 -20.01
N VAL A 638 -44.40 -16.81 -18.98
CA VAL A 638 -45.49 -15.83 -18.80
C VAL A 638 -45.62 -14.90 -20.02
N ARG A 639 -44.54 -14.70 -20.78
CA ARG A 639 -44.49 -13.83 -21.99
C ARG A 639 -44.53 -14.59 -23.30
N GLY A 640 -44.64 -15.92 -23.23
CA GLY A 640 -44.62 -16.78 -24.43
C GLY A 640 -43.25 -16.79 -25.15
N LEU A 641 -42.16 -16.55 -24.41
CA LEU A 641 -40.81 -16.47 -24.94
C LEU A 641 -39.94 -17.63 -24.45
N THR A 642 -38.92 -17.99 -25.23
CA THR A 642 -37.78 -18.78 -24.70
C THR A 642 -36.94 -17.92 -23.76
N VAL A 643 -36.11 -18.56 -22.89
CA VAL A 643 -35.24 -17.83 -21.99
C VAL A 643 -34.29 -16.90 -22.75
N ASP A 644 -33.71 -17.37 -23.85
CA ASP A 644 -32.81 -16.57 -24.69
C ASP A 644 -33.53 -15.37 -25.32
N ALA A 645 -34.75 -15.59 -25.91
CA ALA A 645 -35.56 -14.52 -26.44
C ALA A 645 -36.00 -13.51 -25.35
N TYR A 646 -36.25 -13.98 -24.12
CA TYR A 646 -36.58 -13.12 -22.99
C TYR A 646 -35.46 -12.11 -22.66
N PHE A 647 -34.19 -12.54 -22.63
CA PHE A 647 -33.08 -11.65 -22.37
C PHE A 647 -32.74 -10.72 -23.54
N LYS A 648 -33.09 -11.11 -24.77
CA LYS A 648 -32.90 -10.31 -26.00
C LYS A 648 -34.12 -9.47 -26.42
N ALA A 649 -35.21 -9.47 -25.65
CA ALA A 649 -36.42 -8.74 -25.99
C ALA A 649 -36.28 -7.24 -25.72
N ASN A 650 -35.42 -6.59 -26.48
CA ASN A 650 -35.18 -5.14 -26.56
C ASN A 650 -34.92 -4.73 -28.02
N LEU A 651 -34.82 -3.42 -28.31
CA LEU A 651 -34.66 -2.91 -29.68
C LEU A 651 -33.38 -3.34 -30.38
N LEU A 652 -32.30 -3.58 -29.60
CA LEU A 652 -31.02 -4.04 -30.14
C LEU A 652 -30.96 -5.56 -30.32
N GLU A 653 -32.00 -6.28 -29.91
CA GLU A 653 -32.09 -7.75 -29.97
C GLU A 653 -30.85 -8.48 -29.37
N ARG A 654 -30.27 -7.87 -28.34
CA ARG A 654 -29.05 -8.39 -27.65
C ARG A 654 -29.26 -8.49 -26.14
N GLU A 655 -28.59 -9.43 -25.54
CA GLU A 655 -28.52 -9.53 -24.08
C GLU A 655 -27.76 -8.35 -23.50
N VAL A 656 -28.27 -7.75 -22.43
CA VAL A 656 -27.58 -6.73 -21.64
C VAL A 656 -26.71 -7.45 -20.59
N MET A 657 -25.41 -7.19 -20.63
CA MET A 657 -24.45 -7.80 -19.73
C MET A 657 -24.24 -6.94 -18.47
N ASP A 658 -23.79 -7.57 -17.41
CA ASP A 658 -23.40 -6.88 -16.18
C ASP A 658 -22.26 -5.86 -16.40
N ASP A 659 -21.34 -6.14 -17.33
CA ASP A 659 -20.28 -5.20 -17.75
C ASP A 659 -20.85 -3.95 -18.46
N ASP A 660 -21.96 -4.03 -19.20
CA ASP A 660 -22.62 -2.86 -19.80
C ASP A 660 -23.14 -1.92 -18.69
N VAL A 661 -23.73 -2.49 -17.65
CA VAL A 661 -24.23 -1.73 -16.47
C VAL A 661 -23.07 -1.16 -15.66
N ALA A 662 -22.00 -1.93 -15.47
CA ALA A 662 -20.78 -1.49 -14.81
C ALA A 662 -20.13 -0.28 -15.51
N GLY A 663 -20.16 -0.26 -16.85
CA GLY A 663 -19.70 0.87 -17.65
C GLY A 663 -20.46 2.17 -17.36
N ALA A 664 -21.79 2.09 -17.19
CA ALA A 664 -22.61 3.23 -16.81
C ALA A 664 -22.30 3.76 -15.39
N PHE A 665 -22.10 2.87 -14.43
CA PHE A 665 -21.65 3.25 -13.09
C PHE A 665 -20.28 3.93 -13.10
N ALA A 666 -19.31 3.40 -13.85
CA ALA A 666 -17.99 3.98 -13.99
C ALA A 666 -18.02 5.38 -14.62
N TYR A 667 -18.84 5.58 -15.65
CA TYR A 667 -19.09 6.90 -16.24
C TYR A 667 -19.63 7.89 -15.19
N LEU A 668 -20.69 7.53 -14.46
CA LEU A 668 -21.29 8.38 -13.44
C LEU A 668 -20.34 8.68 -12.27
N ALA A 669 -19.49 7.74 -11.91
CA ALA A 669 -18.44 7.95 -10.90
C ALA A 669 -17.47 9.08 -11.31
N GLY A 670 -17.15 9.18 -12.60
CA GLY A 670 -16.28 10.21 -13.17
C GLY A 670 -16.98 11.52 -13.58
N ALA A 671 -18.29 11.51 -13.79
CA ALA A 671 -19.07 12.62 -14.38
C ALA A 671 -19.32 13.73 -13.35
N ARG A 672 -18.47 14.77 -13.33
CA ARG A 672 -18.42 15.81 -12.27
C ARG A 672 -19.66 16.73 -12.24
N ALA A 673 -20.25 17.02 -13.37
CA ALA A 673 -21.37 17.98 -13.51
C ALA A 673 -22.72 17.27 -13.64
N THR A 674 -22.82 15.97 -13.24
CA THR A 674 -24.03 15.18 -13.40
C THR A 674 -24.57 14.78 -12.03
N THR A 675 -25.78 15.25 -11.70
CA THR A 675 -26.56 14.86 -10.51
C THR A 675 -28.03 14.79 -10.84
N GLY A 676 -28.81 13.96 -10.15
CA GLY A 676 -30.21 13.71 -10.42
C GLY A 676 -30.49 12.93 -11.72
N CYS A 677 -29.44 12.43 -12.37
CA CYS A 677 -29.50 11.75 -13.67
C CYS A 677 -29.80 10.25 -13.51
N ILE A 678 -30.48 9.71 -14.50
CA ILE A 678 -30.73 8.27 -14.65
C ILE A 678 -30.14 7.84 -15.99
N ILE A 679 -29.20 6.90 -15.97
CA ILE A 679 -28.73 6.23 -17.19
C ILE A 679 -29.46 4.91 -17.32
N THR A 680 -30.14 4.71 -18.45
CA THR A 680 -30.84 3.46 -18.76
C THR A 680 -29.94 2.56 -19.61
N VAL A 681 -29.76 1.31 -19.16
CA VAL A 681 -28.96 0.25 -19.79
C VAL A 681 -29.88 -0.96 -19.97
N ASP A 682 -30.62 -1.01 -21.09
CA ASP A 682 -31.67 -1.99 -21.33
C ASP A 682 -31.78 -2.47 -22.81
N GLY A 683 -30.82 -2.10 -23.64
CA GLY A 683 -30.85 -2.41 -25.08
C GLY A 683 -31.93 -1.70 -25.85
N GLY A 684 -32.60 -0.70 -25.24
CA GLY A 684 -33.72 0.02 -25.80
C GLY A 684 -35.06 -0.71 -25.54
N ASN A 685 -35.67 -0.42 -24.40
CA ASN A 685 -37.03 -0.90 -24.10
C ASN A 685 -38.03 0.26 -24.22
N PRO A 686 -38.87 0.33 -25.30
CA PRO A 686 -39.76 1.45 -25.50
C PRO A 686 -40.75 1.67 -24.36
N ALA A 687 -41.14 0.61 -23.64
CA ALA A 687 -42.03 0.70 -22.49
C ALA A 687 -41.39 1.39 -21.28
N ALA A 688 -40.06 1.52 -21.27
CA ALA A 688 -39.30 2.14 -20.19
C ALA A 688 -38.72 3.52 -20.56
N PHE A 689 -39.07 4.05 -21.73
CA PHE A 689 -38.67 5.41 -22.11
C PHE A 689 -39.27 6.42 -21.11
N PRO A 690 -38.47 7.34 -20.56
CA PRO A 690 -39.00 8.41 -19.72
C PRO A 690 -40.03 9.23 -20.48
N ARG A 691 -41.20 9.43 -19.87
CA ARG A 691 -42.28 10.29 -20.42
C ARG A 691 -42.29 11.62 -19.67
#